data_f412392d32f2a26bd7685408c46cb02c
#
_entry.id   f412392d32f2a26bd7685408c46cb02c
#
_cell.length_a   1.000
_cell.length_b   1.000
_cell.length_c   1.000
_cell.angle_alpha   90.00
_cell.angle_beta   90.00
_cell.angle_gamma   90.00
#
_symmetry.space_group_name_H-M   'P 1'
#
loop_
_entity.id
_entity.type
_entity.pdbx_description
1 polymer ?
#
loop_
_entity_poly.entity_id
_entity_poly.type
_entity_poly.pdbx_seq_one_letter_code
_entity_poly.pdbx_strand_id
1 'polypeptide(L)'
;MQKTASRYNHGMTKNDTTPLRQQYLDLKAKYPDTILFFRLGDFYETFDQDAETASRELDLTLTSRPVSKGVRVPMAGVPHHAVEGYIARLIAKGYRVALAEQVGEPTGRGPMERRVARVVTAGTLTEPTMLDEKRPNFLAVVIIEGDRAGLAYAEISTGEFATTQLSDGNAGDILHLVRQELARLQPREVLIPKVGSWKERDSDQQAHRPEEALAGTLSCLFTPWPGYRFEESTARRTLMEHFGVRTLQGFGCEGKPLAIRAAGAALSYLQETQQGSFPQITGLQTYATDHFMAIDASTWRNLEITETLRRERKGSLIGVLDTTITPMGGRRLLTRLAQALLSIDALEERLEQVQGFYDAGIMRAKTRELLKRVPDLERMSNRVLAGRAGPRDLEGIRTALGIVPELAEQLDEAGLYSLLEGLDPVTEVLTLISEAIVDDPPPQLSSGGLIRRGFSSELDGIFLASRDARNWIAGLEQRERERTGIKSLKVGYNKVFGYYIEVTKANSALVPDDYIRKQTLVNSERYITPELKEYESIVLNAEERISELETRIFKEVCQRVGGHAAALIGTAQALARIDVSAALAEVAVRNHYVRPTFEEASVMRIRNGRHPVVEPAQREPFTPNDLIMGPESRIHIVTGPNMAGKSVFL
;
A
#
# COMPACT_ATOMS: atom_id res chain seq x y z
N MET A 1 -29.01 13.59 6.06
CA MET A 1 -28.03 13.41 7.15
C MET A 1 -27.59 14.67 7.89
N GLN A 2 -28.20 15.84 7.67
CA GLN A 2 -27.83 17.09 8.35
C GLN A 2 -28.50 17.34 9.73
N LYS A 3 -29.36 16.45 10.22
CA LYS A 3 -30.13 16.65 11.48
C LYS A 3 -29.53 16.01 12.73
N THR A 4 -28.47 15.22 12.66
CA THR A 4 -27.97 14.44 13.82
C THR A 4 -26.72 15.03 14.49
N ALA A 5 -25.98 15.93 13.85
CA ALA A 5 -24.84 16.63 14.48
C ALA A 5 -25.24 17.58 15.63
N SER A 6 -26.54 17.84 15.79
CA SER A 6 -27.11 18.80 16.75
C SER A 6 -27.40 18.24 18.14
N ARG A 7 -27.34 16.92 18.37
CA ARG A 7 -27.79 16.35 19.67
C ARG A 7 -26.83 16.62 20.84
N TYR A 8 -25.53 16.74 20.59
CA TYR A 8 -24.53 16.90 21.66
C TYR A 8 -24.01 18.33 21.85
N ASN A 9 -24.33 19.25 20.92
CA ASN A 9 -23.85 20.64 20.96
C ASN A 9 -24.91 21.68 21.45
N HIS A 10 -26.07 21.25 21.92
CA HIS A 10 -27.09 22.18 22.43
C HIS A 10 -26.70 22.67 23.82
N GLY A 11 -26.08 23.87 23.89
CA GLY A 11 -25.90 24.63 25.14
C GLY A 11 -24.46 24.96 25.55
N MET A 12 -23.42 24.58 24.75
CA MET A 12 -22.05 24.94 25.07
C MET A 12 -21.62 26.25 24.37
N THR A 13 -21.19 27.23 25.15
CA THR A 13 -20.45 28.40 24.64
C THR A 13 -18.99 27.99 24.38
N LYS A 14 -18.29 28.69 23.46
CA LYS A 14 -16.85 28.46 23.16
C LYS A 14 -15.93 28.48 24.42
N ASN A 15 -16.39 29.11 25.51
CA ASN A 15 -15.64 29.26 26.75
C ASN A 15 -15.75 28.05 27.71
N ASP A 16 -16.63 27.09 27.44
CA ASP A 16 -16.89 25.97 28.36
C ASP A 16 -16.21 24.66 27.95
N THR A 17 -15.55 24.62 26.79
CA THR A 17 -14.88 23.43 26.26
C THR A 17 -13.40 23.37 26.61
N THR A 18 -12.87 22.17 26.94
CA THR A 18 -11.42 22.00 27.10
C THR A 18 -10.70 22.26 25.79
N PRO A 19 -9.45 22.79 25.81
CA PRO A 19 -8.67 23.05 24.59
C PRO A 19 -8.53 21.81 23.70
N LEU A 20 -8.41 20.63 24.28
CA LEU A 20 -8.34 19.35 23.56
C LEU A 20 -9.64 19.05 22.81
N ARG A 21 -10.77 19.27 23.47
CA ARG A 21 -12.09 19.08 22.85
C ARG A 21 -12.32 20.05 21.70
N GLN A 22 -11.87 21.29 21.84
CA GLN A 22 -11.98 22.28 20.78
C GLN A 22 -11.18 21.85 19.54
N GLN A 23 -9.93 21.37 19.72
CA GLN A 23 -9.15 20.83 18.60
C GLN A 23 -9.88 19.69 17.87
N TYR A 24 -10.49 18.75 18.63
CA TYR A 24 -11.27 17.65 18.02
C TYR A 24 -12.43 18.18 17.18
N LEU A 25 -13.23 19.11 17.73
CA LEU A 25 -14.39 19.68 17.04
C LEU A 25 -13.97 20.46 15.77
N ASP A 26 -12.88 21.24 15.85
CA ASP A 26 -12.35 22.00 14.72
C ASP A 26 -11.87 21.07 13.59
N LEU A 27 -11.25 19.95 13.92
CA LEU A 27 -10.85 18.93 12.94
C LEU A 27 -12.07 18.19 12.39
N LYS A 28 -13.02 17.80 13.24
CA LYS A 28 -14.24 17.13 12.79
C LYS A 28 -15.09 17.99 11.86
N ALA A 29 -15.14 19.30 12.09
CA ALA A 29 -15.82 20.24 11.20
C ALA A 29 -15.20 20.32 9.80
N LYS A 30 -13.88 20.08 9.68
CA LYS A 30 -13.17 20.01 8.37
C LYS A 30 -13.39 18.67 7.67
N TYR A 31 -13.61 17.58 8.42
CA TYR A 31 -13.78 16.21 7.92
C TYR A 31 -15.11 15.59 8.41
N PRO A 32 -16.27 16.18 8.05
CA PRO A 32 -17.56 15.78 8.61
C PRO A 32 -17.95 14.34 8.25
N ASP A 33 -17.59 13.87 7.06
CA ASP A 33 -17.96 12.56 6.50
C ASP A 33 -16.96 11.43 6.82
N THR A 34 -16.06 11.63 7.80
CA THR A 34 -15.05 10.65 8.20
C THR A 34 -15.20 10.29 9.68
N ILE A 35 -14.81 9.10 10.07
CA ILE A 35 -14.61 8.76 11.49
C ILE A 35 -13.24 9.32 11.89
N LEU A 36 -13.20 10.26 12.84
CA LEU A 36 -11.96 10.91 13.26
C LEU A 36 -11.29 10.13 14.40
N PHE A 37 -10.16 9.51 14.12
CA PHE A 37 -9.25 8.94 15.11
C PHE A 37 -8.23 9.99 15.55
N PHE A 38 -8.29 10.36 16.82
CA PHE A 38 -7.55 11.47 17.41
C PHE A 38 -6.50 10.95 18.40
N ARG A 39 -5.21 11.16 18.10
CA ARG A 39 -4.10 10.63 18.88
C ARG A 39 -4.03 11.21 20.28
N LEU A 40 -4.07 10.36 21.30
CA LEU A 40 -3.93 10.72 22.71
C LEU A 40 -3.04 9.70 23.43
N GLY A 41 -1.76 10.06 23.57
CA GLY A 41 -0.76 9.14 24.13
C GLY A 41 -0.65 7.87 23.27
N ASP A 42 -0.83 6.70 23.89
CA ASP A 42 -0.72 5.40 23.22
C ASP A 42 -2.03 4.92 22.57
N PHE A 43 -3.05 5.79 22.51
CA PHE A 43 -4.34 5.47 21.93
C PHE A 43 -4.73 6.45 20.82
N TYR A 44 -5.56 5.95 19.89
CA TYR A 44 -6.43 6.78 19.09
C TYR A 44 -7.83 6.74 19.69
N GLU A 45 -8.37 7.90 20.03
CA GLU A 45 -9.69 8.04 20.60
C GLU A 45 -10.64 8.69 19.60
N THR A 46 -11.89 8.26 19.60
CA THR A 46 -13.00 8.86 18.86
C THR A 46 -14.05 9.36 19.84
N PHE A 47 -14.82 10.38 19.45
CA PHE A 47 -15.81 11.00 20.32
C PHE A 47 -17.16 11.13 19.62
N ASP A 48 -18.22 11.36 20.41
CA ASP A 48 -19.59 11.60 19.96
C ASP A 48 -20.11 10.46 19.06
N GLN A 49 -20.71 10.83 17.93
CA GLN A 49 -21.26 9.89 16.94
C GLN A 49 -20.19 8.98 16.33
N ASP A 50 -18.94 9.48 16.18
CA ASP A 50 -17.84 8.66 15.70
C ASP A 50 -17.53 7.53 16.68
N ALA A 51 -17.57 7.81 17.99
CA ALA A 51 -17.36 6.80 19.03
C ALA A 51 -18.47 5.75 19.04
N GLU A 52 -19.73 6.17 18.91
CA GLU A 52 -20.88 5.26 18.84
C GLU A 52 -20.79 4.36 17.60
N THR A 53 -20.41 4.95 16.46
CA THR A 53 -20.23 4.21 15.21
C THR A 53 -19.04 3.23 15.32
N ALA A 54 -17.89 3.70 15.76
CA ALA A 54 -16.70 2.86 15.92
C ALA A 54 -16.93 1.72 16.92
N SER A 55 -17.61 2.00 18.05
CA SER A 55 -17.97 0.98 19.04
C SER A 55 -18.83 -0.12 18.43
N ARG A 56 -19.88 0.24 17.71
CA ARG A 56 -20.79 -0.71 17.06
C ARG A 56 -20.10 -1.53 15.96
N GLU A 57 -19.31 -0.86 15.10
CA GLU A 57 -18.74 -1.51 13.92
C GLU A 57 -17.50 -2.36 14.24
N LEU A 58 -16.80 -2.05 15.33
CA LEU A 58 -15.54 -2.68 15.72
C LEU A 58 -15.64 -3.53 16.99
N ASP A 59 -16.83 -3.59 17.63
CA ASP A 59 -17.06 -4.25 18.92
C ASP A 59 -16.16 -3.67 20.03
N LEU A 60 -16.03 -2.31 20.07
CA LEU A 60 -15.25 -1.63 21.09
C LEU A 60 -16.14 -1.25 22.28
N THR A 61 -15.55 -1.21 23.46
CA THR A 61 -16.22 -0.70 24.65
C THR A 61 -16.50 0.80 24.49
N LEU A 62 -17.80 1.17 24.51
CA LEU A 62 -18.20 2.57 24.53
C LEU A 62 -18.09 3.08 25.98
N THR A 63 -17.24 4.07 26.17
CA THR A 63 -17.06 4.75 27.46
C THR A 63 -17.48 6.21 27.37
N SER A 64 -17.17 7.01 28.38
CA SER A 64 -17.44 8.45 28.33
C SER A 64 -16.30 9.25 28.96
N ARG A 65 -15.96 10.39 28.32
CA ARG A 65 -14.90 11.30 28.79
C ARG A 65 -15.51 12.63 29.27
N PRO A 66 -15.07 13.18 30.42
CA PRO A 66 -15.47 14.52 30.82
C PRO A 66 -14.80 15.56 29.90
N VAL A 67 -15.57 16.48 29.33
CA VAL A 67 -15.09 17.53 28.40
C VAL A 67 -15.34 18.93 28.95
N SER A 68 -16.17 19.05 30.00
CA SER A 68 -16.46 20.28 30.75
C SER A 68 -17.03 19.88 32.14
N LYS A 69 -17.21 20.88 33.05
CA LYS A 69 -17.86 20.63 34.37
C LYS A 69 -19.26 20.03 34.15
N GLY A 70 -19.43 18.78 34.56
CA GLY A 70 -20.72 18.07 34.50
C GLY A 70 -21.11 17.50 33.11
N VAL A 71 -20.28 17.71 32.06
CA VAL A 71 -20.57 17.21 30.71
C VAL A 71 -19.61 16.10 30.35
N ARG A 72 -20.16 14.93 29.99
CA ARG A 72 -19.43 13.78 29.47
C ARG A 72 -19.93 13.48 28.08
N VAL A 73 -19.00 13.08 27.20
CA VAL A 73 -19.30 12.68 25.80
C VAL A 73 -18.95 11.22 25.60
N PRO A 74 -19.65 10.50 24.71
CA PRO A 74 -19.28 9.17 24.32
C PRO A 74 -17.85 9.14 23.78
N MET A 75 -17.11 8.10 24.12
CA MET A 75 -15.73 7.89 23.70
C MET A 75 -15.48 6.40 23.45
N ALA A 76 -14.77 6.09 22.39
CA ALA A 76 -14.19 4.79 22.14
C ALA A 76 -12.72 4.98 21.74
N GLY A 77 -11.86 4.01 22.01
CA GLY A 77 -10.45 4.11 21.71
C GLY A 77 -9.83 2.78 21.31
N VAL A 78 -8.79 2.86 20.47
CA VAL A 78 -7.98 1.72 20.03
C VAL A 78 -6.51 1.98 20.33
N PRO A 79 -5.73 0.94 20.69
CA PRO A 79 -4.28 1.10 20.87
C PRO A 79 -3.62 1.52 19.56
N HIS A 80 -2.67 2.46 19.64
CA HIS A 80 -1.96 2.98 18.47
C HIS A 80 -1.30 1.89 17.63
N HIS A 81 -0.64 0.92 18.25
CA HIS A 81 0.07 -0.16 17.57
C HIS A 81 -0.87 -1.15 16.84
N ALA A 82 -2.16 -1.15 17.17
CA ALA A 82 -3.16 -2.05 16.57
C ALA A 82 -4.15 -1.32 15.64
N VAL A 83 -4.01 -0.02 15.46
CA VAL A 83 -5.00 0.83 14.77
C VAL A 83 -5.26 0.41 13.32
N GLU A 84 -4.25 -0.08 12.61
CA GLU A 84 -4.37 -0.49 11.20
C GLU A 84 -5.44 -1.57 11.00
N GLY A 85 -5.47 -2.59 11.86
CA GLY A 85 -6.47 -3.66 11.79
C GLY A 85 -7.90 -3.15 12.03
N TYR A 86 -8.08 -2.15 12.89
CA TYR A 86 -9.37 -1.52 13.11
C TYR A 86 -9.78 -0.63 11.94
N ILE A 87 -8.85 0.13 11.36
CA ILE A 87 -9.10 0.93 10.17
C ILE A 87 -9.50 0.03 9.00
N ALA A 88 -8.78 -1.07 8.75
CA ALA A 88 -9.10 -2.02 7.68
C ALA A 88 -10.55 -2.53 7.78
N ARG A 89 -11.03 -2.83 9.00
CA ARG A 89 -12.42 -3.26 9.24
C ARG A 89 -13.43 -2.16 8.92
N LEU A 90 -13.14 -0.90 9.25
CA LEU A 90 -14.01 0.24 8.91
C LEU A 90 -14.04 0.50 7.41
N ILE A 91 -12.89 0.49 6.76
CA ILE A 91 -12.78 0.69 5.31
C ILE A 91 -13.53 -0.42 4.56
N ALA A 92 -13.40 -1.68 4.97
CA ALA A 92 -14.13 -2.80 4.38
C ALA A 92 -15.67 -2.65 4.49
N LYS A 93 -16.15 -1.89 5.48
CA LYS A 93 -17.58 -1.54 5.68
C LYS A 93 -17.97 -0.22 4.98
N GLY A 94 -17.07 0.39 4.21
CA GLY A 94 -17.33 1.62 3.44
C GLY A 94 -17.17 2.93 4.21
N TYR A 95 -16.63 2.89 5.43
CA TYR A 95 -16.33 4.11 6.19
C TYR A 95 -15.02 4.74 5.72
N ARG A 96 -14.90 6.07 5.86
CA ARG A 96 -13.67 6.83 5.68
C ARG A 96 -13.11 7.20 7.04
N VAL A 97 -11.80 7.13 7.23
CA VAL A 97 -11.15 7.37 8.52
C VAL A 97 -10.12 8.48 8.40
N ALA A 98 -10.26 9.53 9.21
CA ALA A 98 -9.27 10.58 9.34
C ALA A 98 -8.37 10.31 10.55
N LEU A 99 -7.05 10.30 10.35
CA LEU A 99 -6.06 10.09 11.40
C LEU A 99 -5.43 11.42 11.79
N ALA A 100 -5.67 11.86 13.03
CA ALA A 100 -5.09 13.08 13.59
C ALA A 100 -3.90 12.74 14.49
N GLU A 101 -2.71 13.21 14.09
CA GLU A 101 -1.45 13.03 14.79
C GLU A 101 -1.01 14.27 15.57
N GLN A 102 -0.19 14.06 16.57
CA GLN A 102 0.47 15.14 17.32
C GLN A 102 1.58 15.76 16.47
N VAL A 103 1.65 17.09 16.47
CA VAL A 103 2.64 17.86 15.70
C VAL A 103 3.47 18.73 16.65
N GLY A 104 4.80 18.73 16.46
CA GLY A 104 5.74 19.53 17.26
C GLY A 104 6.21 18.82 18.53
N GLU A 105 7.14 19.50 19.23
CA GLU A 105 7.67 19.03 20.52
C GLU A 105 6.79 19.48 21.69
N PRO A 106 6.80 18.73 22.81
CA PRO A 106 6.06 19.12 24.02
C PRO A 106 6.58 20.45 24.58
N THR A 107 5.82 21.53 24.42
CA THR A 107 6.22 22.88 24.91
C THR A 107 5.99 23.06 26.41
N GLY A 108 5.50 22.06 27.13
CA GLY A 108 5.19 22.11 28.57
C GLY A 108 4.01 23.02 28.94
N ARG A 109 3.41 23.75 28.01
CA ARG A 109 2.25 24.63 28.23
C ARG A 109 1.11 24.26 27.26
N GLY A 110 0.06 23.63 27.79
CA GLY A 110 -1.15 23.26 27.04
C GLY A 110 -1.06 21.94 26.28
N PRO A 111 -2.16 21.48 25.65
CA PRO A 111 -2.16 20.27 24.85
C PRO A 111 -1.39 20.48 23.53
N MET A 112 -0.61 19.48 23.12
CA MET A 112 0.07 19.50 21.83
C MET A 112 -0.92 19.72 20.69
N GLU A 113 -0.51 20.46 19.65
CA GLU A 113 -1.32 20.61 18.42
C GLU A 113 -1.48 19.26 17.73
N ARG A 114 -2.66 19.06 17.13
CA ARG A 114 -2.94 17.89 16.31
C ARG A 114 -3.44 18.33 14.94
N ARG A 115 -2.95 17.61 13.93
CA ARG A 115 -3.40 17.81 12.54
C ARG A 115 -3.79 16.47 11.95
N VAL A 116 -4.73 16.47 11.02
CA VAL A 116 -5.01 15.27 10.26
C VAL A 116 -3.79 14.98 9.39
N ALA A 117 -3.13 13.87 9.66
CA ALA A 117 -1.98 13.41 8.89
C ALA A 117 -2.42 12.80 7.56
N ARG A 118 -3.58 12.13 7.56
CA ARG A 118 -4.18 11.54 6.36
C ARG A 118 -5.63 11.16 6.56
N VAL A 119 -6.35 11.01 5.44
CA VAL A 119 -7.67 10.39 5.38
C VAL A 119 -7.53 9.06 4.64
N VAL A 120 -7.87 7.95 5.29
CA VAL A 120 -7.84 6.61 4.72
C VAL A 120 -9.19 6.30 4.10
N THR A 121 -9.22 5.85 2.85
CA THR A 121 -10.40 5.44 2.10
C THR A 121 -10.14 4.13 1.37
N ALA A 122 -11.16 3.51 0.80
CA ALA A 122 -11.01 2.23 0.11
C ALA A 122 -10.02 2.28 -1.07
N GLY A 123 -9.98 3.41 -1.81
CA GLY A 123 -9.08 3.61 -2.96
C GLY A 123 -7.71 4.20 -2.60
N THR A 124 -7.46 4.56 -1.33
CA THR A 124 -6.23 5.25 -0.93
C THR A 124 -5.38 4.49 0.10
N LEU A 125 -5.54 3.17 0.17
CA LEU A 125 -4.75 2.31 1.04
C LEU A 125 -3.28 2.25 0.60
N THR A 126 -2.37 2.31 1.57
CA THR A 126 -0.92 2.23 1.34
C THR A 126 -0.24 1.21 2.25
N GLU A 127 -0.86 0.83 3.36
CA GLU A 127 -0.31 -0.09 4.34
C GLU A 127 -0.39 -1.54 3.84
N PRO A 128 0.73 -2.29 3.87
CA PRO A 128 0.76 -3.70 3.44
C PRO A 128 -0.27 -4.58 4.18
N THR A 129 -0.52 -4.29 5.46
CA THR A 129 -1.47 -5.03 6.31
C THR A 129 -2.93 -4.87 5.90
N MET A 130 -3.25 -3.82 5.11
CA MET A 130 -4.61 -3.52 4.64
C MET A 130 -4.82 -3.86 3.15
N LEU A 131 -3.73 -4.14 2.42
CA LEU A 131 -3.77 -4.44 0.99
C LEU A 131 -3.77 -5.94 0.75
N ASP A 132 -4.51 -6.38 -0.27
CA ASP A 132 -4.33 -7.71 -0.85
C ASP A 132 -3.01 -7.71 -1.65
N GLU A 133 -2.13 -8.66 -1.36
CA GLU A 133 -0.81 -8.72 -1.98
C GLU A 133 -0.89 -8.94 -3.50
N LYS A 134 -1.82 -9.76 -3.95
CA LYS A 134 -1.98 -10.16 -5.34
C LYS A 134 -3.11 -9.44 -6.09
N ARG A 135 -3.72 -8.41 -5.48
CA ARG A 135 -4.76 -7.59 -6.13
C ARG A 135 -4.37 -6.12 -6.17
N PRO A 136 -4.61 -5.43 -7.29
CA PRO A 136 -4.52 -3.97 -7.33
C PRO A 136 -5.56 -3.31 -6.42
N ASN A 137 -5.26 -2.11 -5.93
CA ASN A 137 -6.18 -1.30 -5.13
C ASN A 137 -6.49 0.01 -5.86
N PHE A 138 -7.25 -0.07 -6.94
CA PHE A 138 -7.53 1.09 -7.78
C PHE A 138 -8.52 2.06 -7.15
N LEU A 139 -8.16 3.34 -7.20
CA LEU A 139 -9.04 4.49 -7.15
C LEU A 139 -9.40 4.86 -8.59
N ALA A 140 -10.66 4.91 -8.94
CA ALA A 140 -11.11 5.40 -10.25
C ALA A 140 -11.83 6.74 -10.12
N VAL A 141 -11.84 7.51 -11.19
CA VAL A 141 -12.56 8.78 -11.31
C VAL A 141 -13.33 8.78 -12.61
N VAL A 142 -14.60 9.16 -12.56
CA VAL A 142 -15.47 9.20 -13.73
C VAL A 142 -16.13 10.56 -13.85
N ILE A 143 -16.12 11.10 -15.05
CA ILE A 143 -16.92 12.28 -15.44
C ILE A 143 -17.62 11.98 -16.76
N ILE A 144 -18.92 12.29 -16.84
CA ILE A 144 -19.74 12.02 -18.02
C ILE A 144 -20.35 13.34 -18.50
N GLU A 145 -20.21 13.65 -19.78
CA GLU A 145 -20.80 14.82 -20.43
C GLU A 145 -21.33 14.44 -21.83
N GLY A 146 -22.65 14.41 -21.95
CA GLY A 146 -23.32 14.03 -23.20
C GLY A 146 -22.99 12.59 -23.62
N ASP A 147 -22.43 12.45 -24.81
CA ASP A 147 -21.99 11.19 -25.44
C ASP A 147 -20.55 10.80 -25.13
N ARG A 148 -19.89 11.51 -24.21
CA ARG A 148 -18.47 11.29 -23.86
C ARG A 148 -18.28 11.12 -22.37
N ALA A 149 -17.25 10.36 -22.00
CA ALA A 149 -16.81 10.23 -20.62
C ALA A 149 -15.29 10.30 -20.52
N GLY A 150 -14.81 10.89 -19.41
CA GLY A 150 -13.43 10.81 -18.98
C GLY A 150 -13.33 9.81 -17.83
N LEU A 151 -12.34 8.94 -17.89
CA LEU A 151 -12.04 8.00 -16.83
C LEU A 151 -10.54 8.09 -16.51
N ALA A 152 -10.21 8.12 -15.22
CA ALA A 152 -8.84 7.96 -14.76
C ALA A 152 -8.81 6.95 -13.62
N TYR A 153 -7.69 6.25 -13.47
CA TYR A 153 -7.47 5.40 -12.30
C TYR A 153 -6.03 5.54 -11.78
N ALA A 154 -5.88 5.34 -10.49
CA ALA A 154 -4.59 5.34 -9.82
C ALA A 154 -4.49 4.19 -8.81
N GLU A 155 -3.31 3.60 -8.68
CA GLU A 155 -2.95 2.72 -7.58
C GLU A 155 -1.75 3.30 -6.82
N ILE A 156 -2.00 3.78 -5.61
CA ILE A 156 -0.99 4.53 -4.84
C ILE A 156 0.19 3.66 -4.44
N SER A 157 -0.06 2.38 -4.17
CA SER A 157 0.97 1.47 -3.65
C SER A 157 1.97 1.03 -4.72
N THR A 158 1.60 1.09 -6.02
CA THR A 158 2.45 0.75 -7.15
C THR A 158 2.87 1.97 -7.98
N GLY A 159 2.22 3.12 -7.77
CA GLY A 159 2.46 4.34 -8.55
C GLY A 159 1.80 4.34 -9.93
N GLU A 160 0.97 3.34 -10.24
CA GLU A 160 0.24 3.27 -11.52
C GLU A 160 -0.79 4.40 -11.61
N PHE A 161 -0.75 5.17 -12.70
CA PHE A 161 -1.69 6.26 -12.95
C PHE A 161 -2.00 6.35 -14.45
N ALA A 162 -3.27 6.18 -14.80
CA ALA A 162 -3.69 6.19 -16.20
C ALA A 162 -5.04 6.88 -16.41
N THR A 163 -5.27 7.32 -17.66
CA THR A 163 -6.51 8.00 -18.03
C THR A 163 -6.93 7.66 -19.45
N THR A 164 -8.22 7.79 -19.72
CA THR A 164 -8.80 7.62 -21.05
C THR A 164 -10.00 8.55 -21.26
N GLN A 165 -10.35 8.79 -22.50
CA GLN A 165 -11.59 9.44 -22.87
C GLN A 165 -12.38 8.51 -23.77
N LEU A 166 -13.57 8.15 -23.32
CA LEU A 166 -14.53 7.33 -24.04
C LEU A 166 -15.48 8.22 -24.84
N SER A 167 -15.87 7.78 -26.01
CA SER A 167 -16.90 8.42 -26.81
C SER A 167 -17.77 7.36 -27.49
N ASP A 168 -19.06 7.53 -27.44
CA ASP A 168 -20.01 6.73 -28.17
C ASP A 168 -20.43 7.47 -29.44
N GLY A 169 -19.84 7.10 -30.58
CA GLY A 169 -20.06 7.76 -31.87
C GLY A 169 -21.49 7.67 -32.41
N ASN A 170 -22.39 6.93 -31.78
CA ASN A 170 -23.76 6.64 -32.27
C ASN A 170 -24.87 6.88 -31.24
N ALA A 171 -24.71 7.80 -30.30
CA ALA A 171 -25.75 8.17 -29.32
C ALA A 171 -26.39 6.97 -28.55
N GLY A 172 -25.63 5.87 -28.37
CA GLY A 172 -26.11 4.70 -27.69
C GLY A 172 -26.05 4.82 -26.18
N ASP A 173 -25.07 4.26 -25.53
CA ASP A 173 -25.04 4.25 -24.06
C ASP A 173 -23.62 4.44 -23.54
N ILE A 174 -23.18 5.71 -23.43
CA ILE A 174 -21.90 6.04 -22.80
C ILE A 174 -21.78 5.41 -21.39
N LEU A 175 -22.91 5.25 -20.69
CA LEU A 175 -22.95 4.57 -19.40
C LEU A 175 -22.55 3.11 -19.52
N HIS A 176 -22.90 2.44 -20.64
CA HIS A 176 -22.48 1.05 -20.89
C HIS A 176 -20.96 0.96 -21.02
N LEU A 177 -20.33 1.85 -21.79
CA LEU A 177 -18.88 1.88 -21.95
C LEU A 177 -18.16 2.18 -20.61
N VAL A 178 -18.67 3.11 -19.83
CA VAL A 178 -18.13 3.40 -18.50
C VAL A 178 -18.27 2.20 -17.56
N ARG A 179 -19.44 1.54 -17.54
CA ARG A 179 -19.64 0.33 -16.72
C ARG A 179 -18.71 -0.80 -17.13
N GLN A 180 -18.50 -1.00 -18.42
CA GLN A 180 -17.59 -2.00 -18.96
C GLN A 180 -16.15 -1.75 -18.50
N GLU A 181 -15.71 -0.48 -18.57
CA GLU A 181 -14.37 -0.10 -18.16
C GLU A 181 -14.19 -0.22 -16.62
N LEU A 182 -15.18 0.18 -15.83
CA LEU A 182 -15.16 -0.01 -14.39
C LEU A 182 -15.21 -1.50 -14.00
N ALA A 183 -15.94 -2.33 -14.73
CA ALA A 183 -15.95 -3.78 -14.51
C ALA A 183 -14.60 -4.43 -14.80
N ARG A 184 -13.88 -3.93 -15.82
CA ARG A 184 -12.53 -4.35 -16.17
C ARG A 184 -11.53 -3.96 -15.09
N LEU A 185 -11.57 -2.72 -14.59
CA LEU A 185 -10.65 -2.20 -13.58
C LEU A 185 -10.93 -2.74 -12.18
N GLN A 186 -12.19 -3.05 -11.86
CA GLN A 186 -12.63 -3.47 -10.52
C GLN A 186 -12.13 -2.52 -9.40
N PRO A 187 -12.36 -1.19 -9.50
CA PRO A 187 -11.87 -0.24 -8.53
C PRO A 187 -12.49 -0.48 -7.15
N ARG A 188 -11.77 -0.13 -6.10
CA ARG A 188 -12.30 -0.14 -4.73
C ARG A 188 -13.13 1.09 -4.42
N GLU A 189 -12.79 2.20 -5.07
CA GLU A 189 -13.47 3.49 -4.90
C GLU A 189 -13.57 4.21 -6.25
N VAL A 190 -14.72 4.83 -6.50
CA VAL A 190 -14.98 5.62 -7.70
C VAL A 190 -15.38 7.03 -7.29
N LEU A 191 -14.61 8.03 -7.70
CA LEU A 191 -14.96 9.43 -7.52
C LEU A 191 -15.87 9.91 -8.65
N ILE A 192 -16.89 10.66 -8.28
CA ILE A 192 -17.82 11.29 -9.22
C ILE A 192 -18.06 12.74 -8.82
N PRO A 193 -18.38 13.63 -9.77
CA PRO A 193 -18.74 15.02 -9.45
C PRO A 193 -19.98 15.07 -8.55
N LYS A 194 -19.91 15.87 -7.46
CA LYS A 194 -21.06 16.09 -6.57
C LYS A 194 -22.15 16.87 -7.31
N VAL A 195 -23.35 16.32 -7.39
CA VAL A 195 -24.53 16.97 -7.97
C VAL A 195 -24.88 18.23 -7.18
N GLY A 196 -25.15 19.35 -7.85
CA GLY A 196 -25.40 20.66 -7.21
C GLY A 196 -24.22 21.64 -7.28
N SER A 197 -23.05 21.22 -7.78
CA SER A 197 -21.92 22.10 -8.10
C SER A 197 -21.90 22.59 -9.56
N TRP A 198 -22.83 22.11 -10.39
CA TRP A 198 -23.05 22.59 -11.76
C TRP A 198 -24.15 23.63 -11.71
N LYS A 199 -23.91 24.80 -12.29
CA LYS A 199 -24.98 25.79 -12.53
C LYS A 199 -26.07 25.09 -13.34
N GLU A 200 -27.27 25.00 -12.76
CA GLU A 200 -28.47 24.51 -13.42
C GLU A 200 -28.58 25.10 -14.83
N ARG A 201 -28.30 24.31 -15.82
CA ARG A 201 -28.73 24.55 -17.20
C ARG A 201 -29.75 23.49 -17.52
N ASP A 202 -30.97 23.97 -17.69
CA ASP A 202 -32.16 23.28 -18.17
C ASP A 202 -32.88 22.29 -17.24
N SER A 203 -34.05 22.76 -16.86
CA SER A 203 -35.00 22.25 -15.89
C SER A 203 -35.92 21.12 -16.40
N ASP A 204 -35.52 20.18 -17.28
CA ASP A 204 -36.48 19.19 -17.77
C ASP A 204 -35.94 17.74 -18.00
N GLN A 205 -34.76 17.42 -17.49
CA GLN A 205 -34.37 16.00 -17.42
C GLN A 205 -34.18 15.62 -15.96
N GLN A 206 -35.00 14.68 -15.48
CA GLN A 206 -34.74 13.90 -14.27
C GLN A 206 -33.34 13.34 -14.38
N ALA A 207 -32.33 14.08 -13.88
CA ALA A 207 -30.96 13.64 -13.83
C ALA A 207 -30.94 12.41 -12.89
N HIS A 208 -30.97 11.22 -13.47
CA HIS A 208 -30.63 9.99 -12.78
C HIS A 208 -29.26 10.23 -12.15
N ARG A 209 -29.18 10.10 -10.84
CA ARG A 209 -27.91 10.26 -10.13
C ARG A 209 -26.91 9.30 -10.78
N PRO A 210 -25.76 9.79 -11.29
CA PRO A 210 -24.78 8.92 -11.95
C PRO A 210 -24.40 7.71 -11.10
N GLU A 211 -24.44 7.87 -9.77
CA GLU A 211 -24.22 6.83 -8.77
C GLU A 211 -25.19 5.67 -8.92
N GLU A 212 -26.49 5.95 -9.02
CA GLU A 212 -27.55 4.93 -9.14
C GLU A 212 -27.47 4.22 -10.50
N ALA A 213 -27.12 4.97 -11.54
CA ALA A 213 -26.96 4.44 -12.89
C ALA A 213 -25.73 3.52 -13.01
N LEU A 214 -24.62 3.83 -12.33
CA LEU A 214 -23.38 3.05 -12.39
C LEU A 214 -23.33 1.92 -11.37
N ALA A 215 -24.00 2.04 -10.22
CA ALA A 215 -23.89 1.13 -9.07
C ALA A 215 -24.49 -0.27 -9.30
N GLY A 216 -25.34 -0.48 -10.30
CA GLY A 216 -26.19 -1.69 -10.41
C GLY A 216 -25.47 -3.04 -10.47
N THR A 217 -24.17 -3.09 -10.81
CA THR A 217 -23.40 -4.33 -10.96
C THR A 217 -22.00 -4.29 -10.34
N LEU A 218 -21.56 -3.12 -9.86
CA LEU A 218 -20.20 -2.90 -9.40
C LEU A 218 -20.12 -2.96 -7.85
N SER A 219 -19.19 -3.74 -7.33
CA SER A 219 -18.91 -3.85 -5.88
C SER A 219 -17.86 -2.82 -5.45
N CYS A 220 -18.09 -1.53 -5.72
CA CYS A 220 -17.18 -0.43 -5.33
C CYS A 220 -17.91 0.67 -4.58
N LEU A 221 -17.15 1.48 -3.86
CA LEU A 221 -17.66 2.65 -3.15
C LEU A 221 -17.70 3.86 -4.09
N PHE A 222 -18.86 4.49 -4.25
CA PHE A 222 -18.97 5.76 -4.96
C PHE A 222 -18.81 6.93 -4.00
N THR A 223 -17.83 7.81 -4.28
CA THR A 223 -17.52 8.98 -3.45
C THR A 223 -17.80 10.26 -4.23
N PRO A 224 -18.84 11.04 -3.87
CA PRO A 224 -19.06 12.36 -4.44
C PRO A 224 -17.93 13.31 -4.07
N TRP A 225 -17.36 13.99 -5.08
CA TRP A 225 -16.25 14.93 -4.92
C TRP A 225 -16.62 16.32 -5.47
N PRO A 226 -16.13 17.44 -4.90
CA PRO A 226 -16.55 18.78 -5.33
C PRO A 226 -16.33 19.05 -6.81
N GLY A 227 -17.37 19.53 -7.52
CA GLY A 227 -17.36 19.68 -8.98
C GLY A 227 -16.29 20.61 -9.53
N TYR A 228 -15.88 21.66 -8.78
CA TYR A 228 -14.81 22.57 -9.19
C TYR A 228 -13.45 21.87 -9.35
N ARG A 229 -13.27 20.70 -8.71
CA ARG A 229 -12.06 19.85 -8.86
C ARG A 229 -12.00 19.16 -10.23
N PHE A 230 -13.14 19.07 -10.91
CA PHE A 230 -13.26 18.51 -12.25
C PHE A 230 -13.25 19.58 -13.35
N GLU A 231 -13.01 20.84 -13.02
CA GLU A 231 -12.84 21.89 -14.03
C GLU A 231 -11.53 21.70 -14.79
N GLU A 232 -11.56 21.83 -16.12
CA GLU A 232 -10.39 21.55 -16.97
C GLU A 232 -9.17 22.39 -16.61
N SER A 233 -9.36 23.68 -16.35
CA SER A 233 -8.27 24.60 -15.97
C SER A 233 -7.61 24.20 -14.65
N THR A 234 -8.41 23.79 -13.67
CA THR A 234 -7.93 23.33 -12.35
C THR A 234 -7.21 22.00 -12.49
N ALA A 235 -7.81 21.04 -13.19
CA ALA A 235 -7.26 19.70 -13.41
C ALA A 235 -5.91 19.76 -14.17
N ARG A 236 -5.87 20.53 -15.26
CA ARG A 236 -4.66 20.73 -16.07
C ARG A 236 -3.54 21.34 -15.23
N ARG A 237 -3.82 22.39 -14.47
CA ARG A 237 -2.83 23.01 -13.58
C ARG A 237 -2.30 22.03 -12.55
N THR A 238 -3.18 21.27 -11.88
CA THR A 238 -2.79 20.26 -10.87
C THR A 238 -1.83 19.22 -11.46
N LEU A 239 -2.12 18.71 -12.67
CA LEU A 239 -1.25 17.75 -13.36
C LEU A 239 0.10 18.37 -13.76
N MET A 240 0.09 19.56 -14.34
CA MET A 240 1.31 20.25 -14.77
C MET A 240 2.22 20.60 -13.61
N GLU A 241 1.67 21.09 -12.50
CA GLU A 241 2.41 21.38 -11.27
C GLU A 241 3.01 20.11 -10.65
N HIS A 242 2.26 19.01 -10.62
CA HIS A 242 2.73 17.76 -10.05
C HIS A 242 3.89 17.14 -10.85
N PHE A 243 3.77 17.09 -12.17
CA PHE A 243 4.81 16.50 -13.04
C PHE A 243 5.93 17.48 -13.41
N GLY A 244 5.83 18.76 -13.03
CA GLY A 244 6.84 19.77 -13.34
C GLY A 244 6.94 20.07 -14.84
N VAL A 245 5.85 19.93 -15.60
CA VAL A 245 5.82 20.07 -17.06
C VAL A 245 5.03 21.31 -17.50
N ARG A 246 5.34 21.81 -18.70
CA ARG A 246 4.64 22.96 -19.30
C ARG A 246 3.44 22.57 -20.18
N THR A 247 3.37 21.32 -20.63
CA THR A 247 2.29 20.78 -21.47
C THR A 247 2.04 19.32 -21.11
N LEU A 248 0.84 18.82 -21.38
CA LEU A 248 0.47 17.43 -21.15
C LEU A 248 0.65 16.54 -22.39
N GLN A 249 1.26 17.07 -23.45
CA GLN A 249 1.46 16.37 -24.72
C GLN A 249 2.23 15.07 -24.57
N GLY A 250 3.28 15.07 -23.73
CA GLY A 250 4.10 13.87 -23.46
C GLY A 250 3.35 12.72 -22.80
N PHE A 251 2.20 12.99 -22.18
CA PHE A 251 1.35 11.97 -21.55
C PHE A 251 0.24 11.44 -22.49
N GLY A 252 0.11 11.99 -23.73
CA GLY A 252 -0.87 11.55 -24.72
C GLY A 252 -2.32 11.98 -24.44
N CYS A 253 -2.57 12.81 -23.42
CA CYS A 253 -3.93 13.29 -23.08
C CYS A 253 -4.25 14.69 -23.63
N GLU A 254 -3.34 15.34 -24.32
CA GLU A 254 -3.61 16.63 -24.98
C GLU A 254 -4.72 16.46 -26.01
N GLY A 255 -5.70 17.36 -26.00
CA GLY A 255 -6.91 17.24 -26.84
C GLY A 255 -8.00 16.29 -26.30
N LYS A 256 -7.79 15.69 -25.11
CA LYS A 256 -8.78 14.84 -24.43
C LYS A 256 -9.25 15.52 -23.11
N PRO A 257 -10.11 16.52 -23.18
CA PRO A 257 -10.43 17.36 -22.01
C PRO A 257 -11.04 16.57 -20.85
N LEU A 258 -11.89 15.58 -21.11
CA LEU A 258 -12.50 14.78 -20.05
C LEU A 258 -11.49 13.84 -19.38
N ALA A 259 -10.52 13.30 -20.14
CA ALA A 259 -9.40 12.51 -19.57
C ALA A 259 -8.55 13.37 -18.62
N ILE A 260 -8.20 14.60 -19.03
CA ILE A 260 -7.45 15.56 -18.21
C ILE A 260 -8.22 15.87 -16.92
N ARG A 261 -9.52 16.12 -17.04
CA ARG A 261 -10.40 16.44 -15.88
C ARG A 261 -10.49 15.29 -14.90
N ALA A 262 -10.64 14.06 -15.38
CA ALA A 262 -10.67 12.86 -14.54
C ALA A 262 -9.31 12.65 -13.85
N ALA A 263 -8.20 12.74 -14.57
CA ALA A 263 -6.85 12.57 -14.01
C ALA A 263 -6.51 13.66 -12.99
N GLY A 264 -6.81 14.93 -13.29
CA GLY A 264 -6.57 16.04 -12.36
C GLY A 264 -7.40 15.92 -11.07
N ALA A 265 -8.65 15.48 -11.17
CA ALA A 265 -9.49 15.22 -10.01
C ALA A 265 -8.95 14.06 -9.17
N ALA A 266 -8.47 12.97 -9.79
CA ALA A 266 -7.82 11.85 -9.09
C ALA A 266 -6.62 12.34 -8.27
N LEU A 267 -5.70 13.06 -8.91
CA LEU A 267 -4.51 13.57 -8.26
C LEU A 267 -4.83 14.55 -7.12
N SER A 268 -5.79 15.46 -7.34
CA SER A 268 -6.28 16.40 -6.32
C SER A 268 -6.85 15.66 -5.09
N TYR A 269 -7.61 14.59 -5.31
CA TYR A 269 -8.14 13.77 -4.22
C TYR A 269 -7.03 13.07 -3.44
N LEU A 270 -6.05 12.51 -4.12
CA LEU A 270 -4.90 11.88 -3.49
C LEU A 270 -4.11 12.90 -2.64
N GLN A 271 -3.84 14.08 -3.17
CA GLN A 271 -3.15 15.16 -2.44
C GLN A 271 -3.89 15.58 -1.18
N GLU A 272 -5.22 15.69 -1.24
CA GLU A 272 -6.04 16.09 -0.10
C GLU A 272 -6.17 14.98 0.94
N THR A 273 -6.34 13.73 0.53
CA THR A 273 -6.50 12.60 1.46
C THR A 273 -5.20 12.23 2.18
N GLN A 274 -4.05 12.40 1.55
CA GLN A 274 -2.76 12.03 2.13
C GLN A 274 -1.94 13.21 2.63
N GLN A 275 -2.46 14.46 2.53
CA GLN A 275 -1.83 15.67 3.05
C GLN A 275 -0.39 15.90 2.55
N GLY A 276 -0.12 15.67 1.26
CA GLY A 276 1.24 15.85 0.76
C GLY A 276 1.44 15.66 -0.74
N SER A 277 2.69 15.68 -1.14
CA SER A 277 3.14 15.32 -2.49
C SER A 277 3.13 13.81 -2.69
N PHE A 278 2.98 13.39 -3.95
CA PHE A 278 2.98 11.99 -4.37
C PHE A 278 4.18 11.70 -5.29
N PRO A 279 5.39 11.68 -4.76
CA PRO A 279 6.58 11.45 -5.58
C PRO A 279 6.59 10.06 -6.25
N GLN A 280 5.81 9.11 -5.73
CA GLN A 280 5.66 7.78 -6.32
C GLN A 280 4.79 7.76 -7.58
N ILE A 281 3.95 8.77 -7.83
CA ILE A 281 3.24 8.94 -9.10
C ILE A 281 4.14 9.75 -10.04
N THR A 282 4.97 9.06 -10.80
CA THR A 282 6.00 9.67 -11.64
C THR A 282 5.56 9.96 -13.06
N GLY A 283 4.39 9.44 -13.48
CA GLY A 283 3.87 9.62 -14.84
C GLY A 283 2.36 9.41 -14.93
N LEU A 284 1.81 9.78 -16.07
CA LEU A 284 0.42 9.56 -16.45
C LEU A 284 0.40 8.87 -17.82
N GLN A 285 -0.26 7.73 -17.92
CA GLN A 285 -0.43 7.01 -19.18
C GLN A 285 -1.83 7.27 -19.74
N THR A 286 -1.90 7.68 -21.01
CA THR A 286 -3.18 7.72 -21.72
C THR A 286 -3.33 6.43 -22.52
N TYR A 287 -4.41 5.68 -22.28
CA TYR A 287 -4.66 4.43 -22.98
C TYR A 287 -5.92 4.49 -23.85
N ALA A 288 -5.99 3.59 -24.81
CA ALA A 288 -7.13 3.37 -25.66
C ALA A 288 -7.81 2.03 -25.28
N THR A 289 -9.13 2.03 -25.18
CA THR A 289 -9.89 0.84 -24.76
C THR A 289 -10.11 -0.16 -25.89
N ASP A 290 -9.98 0.27 -27.14
CA ASP A 290 -10.12 -0.54 -28.35
C ASP A 290 -8.97 -1.53 -28.60
N HIS A 291 -7.89 -1.42 -27.84
CA HIS A 291 -6.80 -2.41 -27.87
C HIS A 291 -7.11 -3.69 -27.08
N PHE A 292 -8.18 -3.68 -26.29
CA PHE A 292 -8.56 -4.80 -25.42
C PHE A 292 -9.90 -5.39 -25.84
N MET A 293 -10.03 -6.70 -25.64
CA MET A 293 -11.30 -7.39 -25.82
C MET A 293 -12.34 -6.84 -24.84
N ALA A 294 -13.46 -6.38 -25.37
CA ALA A 294 -14.55 -5.85 -24.60
C ALA A 294 -15.34 -6.99 -23.92
N ILE A 295 -15.36 -7.00 -22.60
CA ILE A 295 -16.11 -7.93 -21.77
C ILE A 295 -16.99 -7.11 -20.83
N ASP A 296 -18.32 -7.24 -20.97
CA ASP A 296 -19.24 -6.54 -20.08
C ASP A 296 -19.25 -7.14 -18.66
N ALA A 297 -19.76 -6.36 -17.70
CA ALA A 297 -19.77 -6.73 -16.28
C ALA A 297 -20.56 -8.03 -15.99
N SER A 298 -21.62 -8.31 -16.77
CA SER A 298 -22.43 -9.51 -16.62
C SER A 298 -21.68 -10.74 -17.11
N THR A 299 -21.05 -10.63 -18.28
CA THR A 299 -20.20 -11.67 -18.86
C THR A 299 -19.00 -11.95 -17.96
N TRP A 300 -18.30 -10.91 -17.48
CA TRP A 300 -17.20 -11.07 -16.54
C TRP A 300 -17.59 -11.87 -15.30
N ARG A 301 -18.72 -11.53 -14.70
CA ARG A 301 -19.23 -12.21 -13.51
C ARG A 301 -19.71 -13.64 -13.81
N ASN A 302 -20.42 -13.83 -14.93
CA ASN A 302 -21.00 -15.13 -15.27
C ASN A 302 -19.94 -16.15 -15.69
N LEU A 303 -18.83 -15.70 -16.29
CA LEU A 303 -17.65 -16.52 -16.57
C LEU A 303 -16.80 -16.81 -15.32
N GLU A 304 -17.15 -16.22 -14.18
CA GLU A 304 -16.45 -16.40 -12.91
C GLU A 304 -14.92 -16.23 -13.07
N ILE A 305 -14.51 -15.17 -13.77
CA ILE A 305 -13.10 -14.97 -14.14
C ILE A 305 -12.23 -14.76 -12.89
N THR A 306 -12.64 -13.88 -11.98
CA THR A 306 -11.85 -13.53 -10.79
C THR A 306 -12.40 -14.11 -9.49
N GLU A 307 -13.69 -14.35 -9.44
CA GLU A 307 -14.36 -14.92 -8.27
C GLU A 307 -15.65 -15.63 -8.72
N THR A 308 -16.08 -16.62 -7.94
CA THR A 308 -17.35 -17.30 -8.15
C THR A 308 -18.54 -16.39 -7.82
N LEU A 309 -19.75 -16.78 -8.19
CA LEU A 309 -20.99 -16.11 -7.76
C LEU A 309 -21.12 -16.02 -6.23
N ARG A 310 -20.41 -16.87 -5.48
CA ARG A 310 -20.32 -16.83 -4.02
C ARG A 310 -19.19 -15.91 -3.50
N ARG A 311 -18.50 -15.20 -4.39
CA ARG A 311 -17.34 -14.33 -4.09
C ARG A 311 -16.12 -15.08 -3.53
N GLU A 312 -15.94 -16.32 -3.96
CA GLU A 312 -14.80 -17.14 -3.61
C GLU A 312 -13.81 -17.17 -4.78
N ARG A 313 -12.50 -17.05 -4.49
CA ARG A 313 -11.45 -17.20 -5.52
C ARG A 313 -11.33 -18.65 -5.99
N LYS A 314 -11.45 -19.60 -5.07
CA LYS A 314 -11.42 -21.03 -5.40
C LYS A 314 -12.65 -21.39 -6.22
N GLY A 315 -12.45 -22.02 -7.36
CA GLY A 315 -13.51 -22.36 -8.32
C GLY A 315 -13.75 -21.31 -9.40
N SER A 316 -12.98 -20.20 -9.42
CA SER A 316 -12.93 -19.24 -10.52
C SER A 316 -11.80 -19.54 -11.50
N LEU A 317 -11.80 -18.90 -12.68
CA LEU A 317 -10.73 -19.07 -13.67
C LEU A 317 -9.36 -18.66 -13.10
N ILE A 318 -9.27 -17.51 -12.41
CA ILE A 318 -8.02 -17.08 -11.75
C ILE A 318 -7.60 -18.07 -10.66
N GLY A 319 -8.55 -18.74 -9.99
CA GLY A 319 -8.25 -19.75 -8.98
C GLY A 319 -7.54 -20.98 -9.55
N VAL A 320 -7.72 -21.27 -10.85
CA VAL A 320 -7.00 -22.33 -11.57
C VAL A 320 -5.67 -21.82 -12.12
N LEU A 321 -5.65 -20.61 -12.69
CA LEU A 321 -4.49 -20.08 -13.41
C LEU A 321 -3.41 -19.49 -12.48
N ASP A 322 -3.78 -18.94 -11.32
CA ASP A 322 -2.83 -18.27 -10.45
C ASP A 322 -1.99 -19.24 -9.63
N THR A 323 -0.89 -19.63 -10.22
CA THR A 323 0.23 -20.29 -9.55
C THR A 323 1.45 -19.39 -9.44
N THR A 324 1.27 -18.06 -9.61
CA THR A 324 2.35 -17.07 -9.44
C THR A 324 2.92 -17.12 -8.03
N ILE A 325 4.20 -16.84 -7.92
CA ILE A 325 4.94 -16.90 -6.66
C ILE A 325 5.00 -15.52 -6.02
N THR A 326 5.29 -14.49 -6.83
CA THR A 326 5.45 -13.13 -6.33
C THR A 326 4.11 -12.38 -6.26
N PRO A 327 3.95 -11.43 -5.32
CA PRO A 327 2.79 -10.53 -5.29
C PRO A 327 2.60 -9.76 -6.60
N MET A 328 3.70 -9.27 -7.19
CA MET A 328 3.72 -8.55 -8.46
C MET A 328 3.21 -9.41 -9.62
N GLY A 329 3.64 -10.68 -9.67
CA GLY A 329 3.16 -11.66 -10.66
C GLY A 329 1.64 -11.88 -10.55
N GLY A 330 1.11 -11.99 -9.33
CA GLY A 330 -0.32 -12.13 -9.08
C GLY A 330 -1.12 -10.94 -9.59
N ARG A 331 -0.69 -9.71 -9.29
CA ARG A 331 -1.30 -8.47 -9.82
C ARG A 331 -1.23 -8.42 -11.35
N ARG A 332 -0.08 -8.74 -11.92
CA ARG A 332 0.13 -8.77 -13.37
C ARG A 332 -0.78 -9.78 -14.07
N LEU A 333 -0.97 -10.97 -13.50
CA LEU A 333 -1.86 -11.98 -14.05
C LEU A 333 -3.31 -11.49 -14.06
N LEU A 334 -3.78 -10.87 -12.99
CA LEU A 334 -5.10 -10.25 -12.95
C LEU A 334 -5.26 -9.15 -14.01
N THR A 335 -4.27 -8.27 -14.14
CA THR A 335 -4.28 -7.23 -15.16
C THR A 335 -4.31 -7.83 -16.58
N ARG A 336 -3.54 -8.90 -16.85
CA ARG A 336 -3.56 -9.58 -18.15
C ARG A 336 -4.92 -10.20 -18.49
N LEU A 337 -5.62 -10.76 -17.52
CA LEU A 337 -6.98 -11.27 -17.70
C LEU A 337 -7.98 -10.13 -17.97
N ALA A 338 -7.85 -9.04 -17.21
CA ALA A 338 -8.71 -7.86 -17.36
C ALA A 338 -8.44 -7.08 -18.66
N GLN A 339 -7.23 -7.20 -19.21
CA GLN A 339 -6.76 -6.53 -20.43
C GLN A 339 -6.37 -7.57 -21.48
N ALA A 340 -7.35 -8.43 -21.85
CA ALA A 340 -7.17 -9.41 -22.92
C ALA A 340 -6.87 -8.68 -24.24
N LEU A 341 -5.71 -8.96 -24.83
CA LEU A 341 -5.23 -8.28 -26.04
C LEU A 341 -6.00 -8.72 -27.28
N LEU A 342 -6.10 -7.82 -28.26
CA LEU A 342 -6.63 -8.11 -29.60
C LEU A 342 -5.53 -8.28 -30.66
N SER A 343 -4.31 -7.74 -30.40
CA SER A 343 -3.17 -7.87 -31.32
C SER A 343 -2.64 -9.29 -31.31
N ILE A 344 -2.62 -9.95 -32.50
CA ILE A 344 -2.09 -11.30 -32.68
C ILE A 344 -0.60 -11.32 -32.35
N ASP A 345 0.18 -10.36 -32.82
CA ASP A 345 1.63 -10.29 -32.56
C ASP A 345 1.94 -10.25 -31.05
N ALA A 346 1.19 -9.43 -30.32
CA ALA A 346 1.38 -9.31 -28.87
C ALA A 346 0.88 -10.56 -28.11
N LEU A 347 -0.09 -11.29 -28.63
CA LEU A 347 -0.52 -12.59 -28.11
C LEU A 347 0.52 -13.68 -28.37
N GLU A 348 1.06 -13.73 -29.59
CA GLU A 348 2.10 -14.70 -29.97
C GLU A 348 3.37 -14.48 -29.13
N GLU A 349 3.80 -13.23 -28.92
CA GLU A 349 4.92 -12.93 -28.02
C GLU A 349 4.71 -13.48 -26.61
N ARG A 350 3.50 -13.30 -26.04
CA ARG A 350 3.17 -13.88 -24.74
C ARG A 350 3.18 -15.40 -24.73
N LEU A 351 2.69 -16.02 -25.80
CA LEU A 351 2.67 -17.47 -25.96
C LEU A 351 4.10 -18.04 -26.11
N GLU A 352 4.99 -17.35 -26.80
CA GLU A 352 6.40 -17.75 -26.91
C GLU A 352 7.11 -17.75 -25.54
N GLN A 353 6.86 -16.74 -24.72
CA GLN A 353 7.39 -16.69 -23.35
C GLN A 353 6.90 -17.89 -22.51
N VAL A 354 5.63 -18.25 -22.64
CA VAL A 354 5.06 -19.42 -21.95
C VAL A 354 5.63 -20.72 -22.53
N GLN A 355 5.73 -20.83 -23.86
CA GLN A 355 6.29 -22.02 -24.55
C GLN A 355 7.72 -22.30 -24.10
N GLY A 356 8.56 -21.28 -24.02
CA GLY A 356 9.93 -21.46 -23.56
C GLY A 356 10.03 -22.07 -22.17
N PHE A 357 9.18 -21.64 -21.24
CA PHE A 357 9.09 -22.25 -19.91
C PHE A 357 8.39 -23.63 -19.94
N TYR A 358 7.46 -23.86 -20.86
CA TYR A 358 6.81 -25.16 -21.02
C TYR A 358 7.81 -26.23 -21.43
N ASP A 359 8.64 -25.95 -22.43
CA ASP A 359 9.62 -26.89 -23.00
C ASP A 359 10.82 -27.12 -22.06
N ALA A 360 11.23 -26.08 -21.30
CA ALA A 360 12.38 -26.13 -20.39
C ALA A 360 11.97 -26.37 -18.93
N GLY A 361 11.46 -27.57 -18.61
CA GLY A 361 10.90 -27.88 -17.29
C GLY A 361 11.86 -27.68 -16.10
N ILE A 362 13.17 -28.00 -16.27
CA ILE A 362 14.18 -27.83 -15.23
C ILE A 362 14.42 -26.31 -14.99
N MET A 363 14.56 -25.53 -16.04
CA MET A 363 14.72 -24.08 -15.96
C MET A 363 13.49 -23.45 -15.30
N ARG A 364 12.27 -23.82 -15.71
CA ARG A 364 11.03 -23.36 -15.06
C ARG A 364 11.05 -23.62 -13.55
N ALA A 365 11.45 -24.81 -13.11
CA ALA A 365 11.52 -25.14 -11.70
C ALA A 365 12.56 -24.28 -10.95
N LYS A 366 13.75 -24.07 -11.52
CA LYS A 366 14.80 -23.22 -10.95
C LYS A 366 14.34 -21.76 -10.86
N THR A 367 13.78 -21.20 -11.95
CA THR A 367 13.22 -19.84 -11.97
C THR A 367 12.18 -19.66 -10.88
N ARG A 368 11.24 -20.60 -10.74
CA ARG A 368 10.22 -20.55 -9.70
C ARG A 368 10.80 -20.64 -8.27
N GLU A 369 11.89 -21.35 -8.09
CA GLU A 369 12.58 -21.40 -6.79
C GLU A 369 13.26 -20.06 -6.45
N LEU A 370 13.91 -19.44 -7.42
CA LEU A 370 14.49 -18.09 -7.26
C LEU A 370 13.41 -17.05 -6.91
N LEU A 371 12.28 -17.09 -7.61
CA LEU A 371 11.17 -16.15 -7.39
C LEU A 371 10.56 -16.22 -5.99
N LYS A 372 10.67 -17.36 -5.28
CA LYS A 372 10.23 -17.46 -3.86
C LYS A 372 10.99 -16.52 -2.92
N ARG A 373 12.19 -16.12 -3.31
CA ARG A 373 13.03 -15.20 -2.54
C ARG A 373 12.79 -13.74 -2.90
N VAL A 374 11.99 -13.46 -3.94
CA VAL A 374 11.70 -12.11 -4.42
C VAL A 374 10.50 -11.52 -3.66
N PRO A 375 10.71 -10.53 -2.81
CA PRO A 375 9.62 -9.82 -2.16
C PRO A 375 8.93 -8.85 -3.13
N ASP A 376 7.96 -8.07 -2.65
CA ASP A 376 7.21 -7.10 -3.46
C ASP A 376 8.06 -5.86 -3.77
N LEU A 377 8.98 -6.00 -4.73
CA LEU A 377 9.91 -4.93 -5.15
C LEU A 377 9.16 -3.67 -5.61
N GLU A 378 8.04 -3.83 -6.29
CA GLU A 378 7.23 -2.72 -6.78
C GLU A 378 6.70 -1.84 -5.64
N ARG A 379 6.01 -2.44 -4.66
CA ARG A 379 5.47 -1.72 -3.51
C ARG A 379 6.56 -1.19 -2.57
N MET A 380 7.67 -1.91 -2.42
CA MET A 380 8.81 -1.45 -1.62
C MET A 380 9.47 -0.21 -2.24
N SER A 381 9.71 -0.22 -3.55
CA SER A 381 10.27 0.93 -4.28
C SER A 381 9.36 2.17 -4.15
N ASN A 382 8.05 1.98 -4.25
CA ASN A 382 7.10 3.07 -4.07
C ASN A 382 7.04 3.60 -2.61
N ARG A 383 7.23 2.73 -1.59
CA ARG A 383 7.37 3.22 -0.20
C ARG A 383 8.64 4.04 0.00
N VAL A 384 9.74 3.68 -0.67
CA VAL A 384 10.98 4.49 -0.66
C VAL A 384 10.70 5.88 -1.26
N LEU A 385 10.08 5.95 -2.43
CA LEU A 385 9.70 7.21 -3.08
C LEU A 385 8.77 8.06 -2.21
N ALA A 386 7.80 7.43 -1.56
CA ALA A 386 6.87 8.11 -0.67
C ALA A 386 7.49 8.54 0.68
N GLY A 387 8.76 8.23 0.94
CA GLY A 387 9.42 8.51 2.23
C GLY A 387 8.84 7.70 3.40
N ARG A 388 8.22 6.56 3.13
CA ARG A 388 7.55 5.68 4.11
C ARG A 388 8.25 4.33 4.28
N ALA A 389 9.38 4.14 3.61
CA ALA A 389 10.13 2.90 3.71
C ALA A 389 10.66 2.66 5.13
N GLY A 390 10.59 1.41 5.57
CA GLY A 390 11.26 0.92 6.74
C GLY A 390 12.57 0.19 6.40
N PRO A 391 13.36 -0.18 7.42
CA PRO A 391 14.63 -0.88 7.20
C PRO A 391 14.50 -2.17 6.39
N ARG A 392 13.44 -2.94 6.63
CA ARG A 392 13.15 -4.18 5.90
C ARG A 392 12.79 -3.99 4.44
N ASP A 393 12.33 -2.79 4.05
CA ASP A 393 12.07 -2.48 2.65
C ASP A 393 13.37 -2.41 1.85
N LEU A 394 14.42 -1.77 2.39
CA LEU A 394 15.72 -1.72 1.75
C LEU A 394 16.39 -3.11 1.68
N GLU A 395 16.28 -3.90 2.76
CA GLU A 395 16.75 -5.29 2.77
C GLU A 395 16.03 -6.12 1.69
N GLY A 396 14.70 -5.98 1.58
CA GLY A 396 13.92 -6.65 0.54
C GLY A 396 14.31 -6.21 -0.88
N ILE A 397 14.55 -4.92 -1.12
CA ILE A 397 15.05 -4.41 -2.40
C ILE A 397 16.42 -5.04 -2.72
N ARG A 398 17.35 -5.06 -1.77
CA ARG A 398 18.66 -5.72 -1.92
C ARG A 398 18.51 -7.19 -2.30
N THR A 399 17.64 -7.92 -1.60
CA THR A 399 17.38 -9.35 -1.84
C THR A 399 16.83 -9.57 -3.24
N ALA A 400 15.85 -8.76 -3.68
CA ALA A 400 15.27 -8.87 -5.02
C ALA A 400 16.31 -8.61 -6.10
N LEU A 401 17.10 -7.53 -5.99
CA LEU A 401 18.12 -7.17 -6.96
C LEU A 401 19.28 -8.18 -7.02
N GLY A 402 19.64 -8.78 -5.88
CA GLY A 402 20.69 -9.79 -5.82
C GLY A 402 20.38 -11.09 -6.56
N ILE A 403 19.11 -11.35 -6.89
CA ILE A 403 18.67 -12.54 -7.63
C ILE A 403 18.73 -12.28 -9.15
N VAL A 404 18.64 -11.03 -9.58
CA VAL A 404 18.51 -10.64 -10.99
C VAL A 404 19.64 -11.20 -11.88
N PRO A 405 20.92 -11.16 -11.49
CA PRO A 405 21.99 -11.69 -12.34
C PRO A 405 21.85 -13.19 -12.63
N GLU A 406 21.57 -14.00 -11.60
CA GLU A 406 21.38 -15.46 -11.74
C GLU A 406 20.16 -15.77 -12.61
N LEU A 407 19.07 -15.02 -12.43
CA LEU A 407 17.86 -15.17 -13.23
C LEU A 407 18.09 -14.77 -14.69
N ALA A 408 18.82 -13.68 -14.94
CA ALA A 408 19.16 -13.23 -16.28
C ALA A 408 20.02 -14.25 -17.04
N GLU A 409 21.03 -14.84 -16.39
CA GLU A 409 21.87 -15.90 -16.95
C GLU A 409 21.03 -17.12 -17.36
N GLN A 410 20.13 -17.58 -16.50
CA GLN A 410 19.24 -18.71 -16.81
C GLN A 410 18.31 -18.45 -18.00
N LEU A 411 17.78 -17.22 -18.13
CA LEU A 411 16.91 -16.84 -19.24
C LEU A 411 17.68 -16.69 -20.56
N ASP A 412 18.91 -16.18 -20.51
CA ASP A 412 19.81 -16.05 -21.66
C ASP A 412 20.21 -17.43 -22.20
N GLU A 413 20.63 -18.35 -21.34
CA GLU A 413 20.93 -19.74 -21.69
C GLU A 413 19.76 -20.47 -22.34
N ALA A 414 18.53 -20.12 -21.95
CA ALA A 414 17.31 -20.69 -22.51
C ALA A 414 16.82 -19.98 -23.79
N GLY A 415 17.47 -18.90 -24.22
CA GLY A 415 17.08 -18.12 -25.41
C GLY A 415 15.82 -17.28 -25.21
N LEU A 416 15.40 -17.01 -23.98
CA LEU A 416 14.21 -16.23 -23.64
C LEU A 416 14.50 -14.72 -23.56
N TYR A 417 15.09 -14.18 -24.59
CA TYR A 417 15.60 -12.79 -24.65
C TYR A 417 14.52 -11.73 -24.41
N SER A 418 13.28 -11.96 -24.83
CA SER A 418 12.17 -11.03 -24.63
C SER A 418 11.83 -10.81 -23.15
N LEU A 419 12.19 -11.75 -22.28
CA LEU A 419 12.01 -11.64 -20.83
C LEU A 419 13.13 -10.87 -20.13
N LEU A 420 14.28 -10.67 -20.79
CA LEU A 420 15.40 -9.89 -20.26
C LEU A 420 15.15 -8.38 -20.34
N GLU A 421 14.22 -7.94 -21.20
CA GLU A 421 13.90 -6.53 -21.33
C GLU A 421 13.42 -5.91 -20.02
N GLY A 422 14.11 -4.86 -19.57
CA GLY A 422 13.84 -4.16 -18.31
C GLY A 422 14.25 -4.91 -17.05
N LEU A 423 14.92 -6.07 -17.18
CA LEU A 423 15.48 -6.80 -16.05
C LEU A 423 16.90 -6.27 -15.75
N ASP A 424 17.00 -5.33 -14.81
CA ASP A 424 18.22 -4.63 -14.43
C ASP A 424 18.57 -4.92 -12.97
N PRO A 425 19.76 -5.41 -12.63
CA PRO A 425 20.19 -5.61 -11.25
C PRO A 425 20.35 -4.30 -10.46
N VAL A 426 20.29 -3.14 -11.11
CA VAL A 426 20.49 -1.81 -10.53
C VAL A 426 21.66 -1.82 -9.54
N THR A 427 22.85 -2.18 -10.06
CA THR A 427 24.04 -2.52 -9.25
C THR A 427 24.43 -1.40 -8.28
N GLU A 428 24.20 -0.14 -8.63
CA GLU A 428 24.49 1.01 -7.76
C GLU A 428 23.62 0.98 -6.50
N VAL A 429 22.34 0.63 -6.64
CA VAL A 429 21.41 0.49 -5.50
C VAL A 429 21.77 -0.72 -4.67
N LEU A 430 22.04 -1.85 -5.31
CA LEU A 430 22.45 -3.09 -4.64
C LEU A 430 23.70 -2.87 -3.77
N THR A 431 24.72 -2.21 -4.34
CA THR A 431 25.98 -1.89 -3.64
C THR A 431 25.72 -0.93 -2.49
N LEU A 432 25.00 0.17 -2.73
CA LEU A 432 24.68 1.16 -1.72
C LEU A 432 23.98 0.55 -0.51
N ILE A 433 22.94 -0.27 -0.73
CA ILE A 433 22.20 -0.89 0.38
C ILE A 433 23.08 -1.91 1.12
N SER A 434 23.91 -2.68 0.37
CA SER A 434 24.80 -3.69 0.97
C SER A 434 25.90 -3.07 1.83
N GLU A 435 26.39 -1.90 1.49
CA GLU A 435 27.38 -1.16 2.27
C GLU A 435 26.77 -0.43 3.46
N ALA A 436 25.54 0.12 3.30
CA ALA A 436 24.93 0.97 4.31
C ALA A 436 24.13 0.19 5.36
N ILE A 437 23.39 -0.85 4.97
CA ILE A 437 22.41 -1.52 5.83
C ILE A 437 22.93 -2.90 6.26
N VAL A 438 22.71 -3.25 7.52
CA VAL A 438 23.03 -4.59 8.06
C VAL A 438 22.22 -5.69 7.37
N ASP A 439 22.64 -6.97 7.51
CA ASP A 439 21.97 -8.08 6.81
C ASP A 439 20.58 -8.44 7.37
N ASP A 440 20.39 -8.27 8.69
CA ASP A 440 19.09 -8.44 9.34
C ASP A 440 18.74 -7.14 10.11
N PRO A 441 18.16 -6.15 9.41
CA PRO A 441 17.88 -4.87 10.02
C PRO A 441 16.69 -4.95 10.98
N PRO A 442 16.71 -4.15 12.05
CA PRO A 442 15.59 -4.09 12.99
C PRO A 442 14.30 -3.64 12.26
N PRO A 443 13.12 -4.06 12.76
CA PRO A 443 11.85 -3.72 12.11
C PRO A 443 11.51 -2.23 12.18
N GLN A 444 12.07 -1.50 13.15
CA GLN A 444 11.81 -0.08 13.37
C GLN A 444 13.11 0.73 13.45
N LEU A 445 13.12 1.94 12.90
CA LEU A 445 14.25 2.86 12.96
C LEU A 445 14.70 3.19 14.40
N SER A 446 13.73 3.29 15.31
CA SER A 446 13.98 3.59 16.72
C SER A 446 14.72 2.49 17.49
N SER A 447 14.85 1.30 16.92
CA SER A 447 15.51 0.17 17.59
C SER A 447 17.04 0.29 17.60
N GLY A 448 17.62 1.11 16.71
CA GLY A 448 19.07 1.27 16.55
C GLY A 448 19.77 0.04 15.93
N GLY A 449 21.03 0.18 15.54
CA GLY A 449 21.82 -0.91 14.97
C GLY A 449 21.48 -1.23 13.50
N LEU A 450 21.00 -0.23 12.78
CA LEU A 450 20.57 -0.32 11.39
C LEU A 450 21.71 -0.17 10.40
N ILE A 451 22.62 0.76 10.67
CA ILE A 451 23.70 1.12 9.75
C ILE A 451 24.91 0.23 9.98
N ARG A 452 25.45 -0.30 8.88
CA ARG A 452 26.65 -1.16 8.91
C ARG A 452 27.88 -0.40 9.37
N ARG A 453 28.69 -1.04 10.21
CA ARG A 453 29.98 -0.51 10.64
C ARG A 453 30.89 -0.25 9.43
N GLY A 454 31.57 0.90 9.45
CA GLY A 454 32.44 1.34 8.35
C GLY A 454 31.75 2.19 7.29
N PHE A 455 30.42 2.31 7.30
CA PHE A 455 29.69 3.15 6.34
C PHE A 455 29.78 4.66 6.69
N SER A 456 29.78 5.01 7.97
CA SER A 456 29.87 6.39 8.44
C SER A 456 30.95 6.53 9.52
N SER A 457 32.01 7.28 9.24
CA SER A 457 33.08 7.55 10.20
C SER A 457 32.58 8.32 11.44
N GLU A 458 31.58 9.21 11.29
CA GLU A 458 30.94 9.93 12.39
C GLU A 458 30.21 8.94 13.32
N LEU A 459 29.43 8.03 12.77
CA LEU A 459 28.70 7.02 13.52
C LEU A 459 29.66 6.05 14.23
N ASP A 460 30.70 5.59 13.55
CA ASP A 460 31.71 4.69 14.10
C ASP A 460 32.48 5.35 15.27
N GLY A 461 32.78 6.65 15.16
CA GLY A 461 33.40 7.42 16.22
C GLY A 461 32.55 7.49 17.50
N ILE A 462 31.23 7.70 17.36
CA ILE A 462 30.29 7.72 18.50
C ILE A 462 30.18 6.31 19.13
N PHE A 463 30.14 5.27 18.31
CA PHE A 463 30.11 3.90 18.81
C PHE A 463 31.38 3.54 19.59
N LEU A 464 32.56 3.94 19.12
CA LEU A 464 33.82 3.70 19.81
C LEU A 464 33.82 4.42 21.16
N ALA A 465 33.47 5.70 21.20
CA ALA A 465 33.40 6.47 22.43
C ALA A 465 32.41 5.86 23.43
N SER A 466 31.23 5.46 22.99
CA SER A 466 30.23 4.79 23.84
C SER A 466 30.70 3.44 24.37
N ARG A 467 31.34 2.63 23.51
CA ARG A 467 31.93 1.35 23.93
C ARG A 467 33.01 1.53 24.98
N ASP A 468 33.90 2.48 24.77
CA ASP A 468 35.00 2.75 25.69
C ASP A 468 34.46 3.27 27.04
N ALA A 469 33.44 4.14 27.02
CA ALA A 469 32.74 4.57 28.22
C ALA A 469 32.04 3.41 28.97
N ARG A 470 31.36 2.51 28.26
CA ARG A 470 30.73 1.32 28.87
C ARG A 470 31.79 0.39 29.49
N ASN A 471 32.91 0.15 28.82
CA ASN A 471 34.01 -0.67 29.32
C ASN A 471 34.60 -0.05 30.57
N TRP A 472 34.73 1.29 30.60
CA TRP A 472 35.20 2.02 31.77
C TRP A 472 34.23 1.83 32.97
N ILE A 473 32.92 1.99 32.76
CA ILE A 473 31.89 1.78 33.80
C ILE A 473 31.90 0.31 34.27
N ALA A 474 32.01 -0.65 33.37
CA ALA A 474 32.09 -2.07 33.74
C ALA A 474 33.30 -2.41 34.59
N GLY A 475 34.44 -1.76 34.34
CA GLY A 475 35.65 -1.89 35.14
C GLY A 475 35.66 -1.08 36.46
N LEU A 476 34.68 -0.18 36.63
CA LEU A 476 34.64 0.74 37.77
C LEU A 476 34.49 -0.01 39.12
N GLU A 477 33.67 -1.04 39.17
CA GLU A 477 33.42 -1.81 40.37
C GLU A 477 34.72 -2.41 40.94
N GLN A 478 35.57 -2.97 40.09
CA GLN A 478 36.83 -3.52 40.49
C GLN A 478 37.80 -2.42 40.93
N ARG A 479 37.96 -1.35 40.16
CA ARG A 479 38.84 -0.23 40.47
C ARG A 479 38.47 0.44 41.81
N GLU A 480 37.17 0.66 42.03
CA GLU A 480 36.70 1.27 43.26
C GLU A 480 36.82 0.35 44.48
N ARG A 481 36.67 -0.98 44.31
CA ARG A 481 36.98 -1.94 45.39
C ARG A 481 38.46 -1.95 45.78
N GLU A 482 39.35 -1.86 44.79
CA GLU A 482 40.79 -1.78 45.01
C GLU A 482 41.17 -0.43 45.66
N ARG A 483 40.60 0.68 45.19
CA ARG A 483 40.86 2.03 45.71
C ARG A 483 40.38 2.24 47.15
N THR A 484 39.17 1.77 47.45
CA THR A 484 38.49 2.01 48.74
C THR A 484 38.68 0.89 49.75
N GLY A 485 39.12 -0.29 49.35
CA GLY A 485 39.17 -1.47 50.18
C GLY A 485 37.80 -2.09 50.52
N ILE A 486 36.68 -1.56 49.98
CA ILE A 486 35.32 -2.00 50.29
C ILE A 486 34.96 -3.18 49.41
N LYS A 487 35.12 -4.40 49.89
CA LYS A 487 34.83 -5.64 49.13
C LYS A 487 33.35 -5.79 48.72
N SER A 488 32.43 -5.19 49.47
CA SER A 488 30.98 -5.27 49.23
C SER A 488 30.44 -4.21 48.24
N LEU A 489 31.32 -3.31 47.75
CA LEU A 489 30.94 -2.27 46.78
C LEU A 489 30.42 -2.89 45.50
N LYS A 490 29.31 -2.36 44.99
CA LYS A 490 28.70 -2.75 43.72
C LYS A 490 28.42 -1.53 42.87
N VAL A 491 28.60 -1.66 41.55
CA VAL A 491 28.15 -0.67 40.59
C VAL A 491 26.84 -1.16 39.97
N GLY A 492 25.81 -0.34 39.94
CA GLY A 492 24.50 -0.66 39.41
C GLY A 492 23.91 0.47 38.57
N TYR A 493 22.84 0.16 37.86
CA TYR A 493 22.06 1.09 37.04
C TYR A 493 20.60 1.14 37.47
N ASN A 494 20.03 2.34 37.52
CA ASN A 494 18.61 2.57 37.79
C ASN A 494 18.04 3.58 36.78
N LYS A 495 16.89 3.28 36.18
CA LYS A 495 16.27 4.15 35.18
C LYS A 495 15.99 5.59 35.64
N VAL A 496 15.80 5.80 36.95
CA VAL A 496 15.49 7.13 37.52
C VAL A 496 16.76 7.92 37.87
N PHE A 497 17.81 7.24 38.39
CA PHE A 497 19.01 7.89 38.95
C PHE A 497 20.27 7.65 38.11
N GLY A 498 20.21 6.80 37.10
CA GLY A 498 21.37 6.41 36.27
C GLY A 498 22.27 5.40 36.94
N TYR A 499 23.57 5.43 36.59
CA TYR A 499 24.60 4.61 37.24
C TYR A 499 24.93 5.09 38.65
N TYR A 500 25.15 4.13 39.55
CA TYR A 500 25.47 4.40 40.94
C TYR A 500 26.43 3.37 41.51
N ILE A 501 27.17 3.80 42.54
CA ILE A 501 28.01 2.95 43.39
C ILE A 501 27.23 2.69 44.67
N GLU A 502 26.98 1.43 44.99
CA GLU A 502 26.25 1.01 46.19
C GLU A 502 27.23 0.49 47.24
N VAL A 503 27.18 1.07 48.44
CA VAL A 503 28.00 0.70 49.60
C VAL A 503 27.07 0.34 50.75
N THR A 504 27.33 -0.76 51.44
CA THR A 504 26.59 -1.17 52.64
C THR A 504 26.83 -0.19 53.78
N LYS A 505 25.82 0.08 54.61
CA LYS A 505 25.93 0.99 55.76
C LYS A 505 27.08 0.65 56.73
N ALA A 506 27.43 -0.63 56.84
CA ALA A 506 28.56 -1.07 57.66
C ALA A 506 29.93 -0.49 57.19
N ASN A 507 30.05 -0.15 55.94
CA ASN A 507 31.27 0.36 55.32
C ASN A 507 31.19 1.88 54.98
N SER A 508 30.17 2.59 55.45
CA SER A 508 29.98 4.00 55.13
C SER A 508 31.13 4.91 55.65
N ALA A 509 31.84 4.50 56.68
CA ALA A 509 33.03 5.21 57.18
C ALA A 509 34.27 5.11 56.27
N LEU A 510 34.27 4.17 55.31
CA LEU A 510 35.35 3.96 54.34
C LEU A 510 35.08 4.64 53.00
N VAL A 511 33.96 5.33 52.90
CA VAL A 511 33.55 6.02 51.64
C VAL A 511 34.44 7.26 51.47
N PRO A 512 35.09 7.43 50.28
CA PRO A 512 35.93 8.61 50.02
C PRO A 512 35.11 9.91 49.93
N ASP A 513 35.77 11.04 50.15
CA ASP A 513 35.13 12.36 50.12
C ASP A 513 34.59 12.79 48.73
N ASP A 514 35.11 12.21 47.66
CA ASP A 514 34.67 12.44 46.28
C ASP A 514 33.36 11.73 45.91
N TYR A 515 32.84 10.88 46.81
CA TYR A 515 31.54 10.22 46.60
C TYR A 515 30.39 11.14 47.04
N ILE A 516 29.54 11.45 46.06
CA ILE A 516 28.33 12.26 46.30
C ILE A 516 27.17 11.34 46.59
N ARG A 517 26.61 11.38 47.79
CA ARG A 517 25.45 10.56 48.17
C ARG A 517 24.19 11.01 47.43
N LYS A 518 23.54 10.08 46.77
CA LYS A 518 22.28 10.28 46.02
C LYS A 518 21.05 9.68 46.70
N GLN A 519 21.19 8.51 47.31
CA GLN A 519 20.05 7.82 47.90
C GLN A 519 20.51 6.99 49.11
N THR A 520 19.69 7.02 50.17
CA THR A 520 19.86 6.17 51.34
C THR A 520 18.78 5.09 51.34
N LEU A 521 19.21 3.83 51.41
CA LEU A 521 18.35 2.63 51.51
C LEU A 521 18.40 2.07 52.92
N VAL A 522 17.60 1.03 53.20
CA VAL A 522 17.55 0.42 54.54
C VAL A 522 18.93 -0.11 54.96
N ASN A 523 19.65 -0.81 54.08
CA ASN A 523 20.89 -1.51 54.36
C ASN A 523 22.12 -0.99 53.58
N SER A 524 21.94 -0.04 52.69
CA SER A 524 23.00 0.49 51.82
C SER A 524 22.79 1.98 51.52
N GLU A 525 23.79 2.62 50.97
CA GLU A 525 23.75 3.97 50.43
C GLU A 525 24.27 3.95 49.00
N ARG A 526 23.68 4.80 48.16
CA ARG A 526 24.05 4.93 46.74
C ARG A 526 24.74 6.25 46.50
N TYR A 527 25.87 6.17 45.86
CA TYR A 527 26.75 7.28 45.57
C TYR A 527 26.99 7.42 44.09
N ILE A 528 27.40 8.61 43.69
CA ILE A 528 27.93 8.90 42.37
C ILE A 528 29.30 9.60 42.54
N THR A 529 30.16 9.48 41.55
CA THR A 529 31.36 10.27 41.41
C THR A 529 31.26 11.22 40.22
N PRO A 530 31.97 12.36 40.19
CA PRO A 530 32.00 13.23 39.01
C PRO A 530 32.40 12.48 37.75
N GLU A 531 33.40 11.60 37.85
CA GLU A 531 33.90 10.78 36.74
C GLU A 531 32.85 9.79 36.25
N LEU A 532 32.12 9.07 37.14
CA LEU A 532 31.01 8.20 36.76
C LEU A 532 29.92 8.96 36.02
N LYS A 533 29.63 10.21 36.45
CA LYS A 533 28.65 11.07 35.78
C LYS A 533 29.08 11.51 34.40
N GLU A 534 30.36 11.76 34.20
CA GLU A 534 30.91 12.10 32.87
C GLU A 534 30.76 10.92 31.90
N TYR A 535 31.18 9.72 32.28
CA TYR A 535 31.04 8.53 31.43
C TYR A 535 29.59 8.13 31.22
N GLU A 536 28.74 8.28 32.23
CA GLU A 536 27.28 8.09 32.07
C GLU A 536 26.70 9.04 31.01
N SER A 537 27.09 10.32 31.08
CA SER A 537 26.64 11.32 30.10
C SER A 537 27.09 10.95 28.67
N ILE A 538 28.32 10.46 28.53
CA ILE A 538 28.82 9.98 27.23
C ILE A 538 27.96 8.83 26.72
N VAL A 539 27.62 7.83 27.55
CA VAL A 539 26.81 6.67 27.15
C VAL A 539 25.39 7.09 26.76
N LEU A 540 24.71 7.89 27.58
CA LEU A 540 23.33 8.31 27.35
C LEU A 540 23.20 9.23 26.13
N ASN A 541 24.10 10.24 26.03
CA ASN A 541 24.11 11.13 24.86
C ASN A 541 24.48 10.39 23.56
N ALA A 542 25.34 9.34 23.67
CA ALA A 542 25.68 8.53 22.50
C ALA A 542 24.49 7.76 21.97
N GLU A 543 23.63 7.18 22.83
CA GLU A 543 22.45 6.43 22.39
C GLU A 543 21.46 7.33 21.61
N GLU A 544 21.20 8.53 22.09
CA GLU A 544 20.35 9.50 21.41
C GLU A 544 20.97 9.95 20.08
N ARG A 545 22.25 10.35 20.09
CA ARG A 545 22.96 10.75 18.85
C ARG A 545 23.09 9.63 17.83
N ILE A 546 23.30 8.39 18.25
CA ILE A 546 23.33 7.23 17.36
C ILE A 546 21.96 7.09 16.68
N SER A 547 20.86 7.14 17.43
CA SER A 547 19.50 7.01 16.87
C SER A 547 19.17 8.12 15.87
N GLU A 548 19.52 9.37 16.19
CA GLU A 548 19.33 10.51 15.29
C GLU A 548 20.17 10.37 14.02
N LEU A 549 21.44 10.00 14.16
CA LEU A 549 22.37 9.86 13.05
C LEU A 549 22.01 8.69 12.15
N GLU A 550 21.65 7.53 12.72
CA GLU A 550 21.15 6.38 11.94
C GLU A 550 19.89 6.74 11.16
N THR A 551 18.96 7.50 11.78
CA THR A 551 17.75 7.97 11.10
C THR A 551 18.08 8.92 9.94
N ARG A 552 19.05 9.82 10.12
CA ARG A 552 19.50 10.73 9.06
C ARG A 552 20.13 9.97 7.90
N ILE A 553 21.08 9.08 8.20
CA ILE A 553 21.77 8.25 7.19
C ILE A 553 20.77 7.38 6.44
N PHE A 554 19.82 6.75 7.13
CA PHE A 554 18.77 5.95 6.50
C PHE A 554 17.94 6.77 5.50
N LYS A 555 17.54 7.99 5.87
CA LYS A 555 16.80 8.87 4.95
C LYS A 555 17.65 9.27 3.73
N GLU A 556 18.93 9.52 3.90
CA GLU A 556 19.86 9.81 2.81
C GLU A 556 20.01 8.60 1.86
N VAL A 557 20.14 7.39 2.41
CA VAL A 557 20.16 6.15 1.62
C VAL A 557 18.84 5.97 0.86
N CYS A 558 17.68 6.14 1.51
CA CYS A 558 16.38 6.08 0.84
C CYS A 558 16.27 7.11 -0.30
N GLN A 559 16.75 8.33 -0.10
CA GLN A 559 16.72 9.37 -1.13
C GLN A 559 17.58 8.97 -2.35
N ARG A 560 18.77 8.42 -2.12
CA ARG A 560 19.63 7.92 -3.21
C ARG A 560 19.00 6.74 -3.95
N VAL A 561 18.44 5.77 -3.23
CA VAL A 561 17.68 4.64 -3.81
C VAL A 561 16.50 5.16 -4.64
N GLY A 562 15.76 6.15 -4.13
CA GLY A 562 14.65 6.79 -4.84
C GLY A 562 15.05 7.45 -6.16
N GLY A 563 16.30 7.89 -6.30
CA GLY A 563 16.85 8.39 -7.57
C GLY A 563 16.87 7.34 -8.71
N HIS A 564 16.82 6.05 -8.37
CA HIS A 564 16.80 4.94 -9.32
C HIS A 564 15.41 4.28 -9.47
N ALA A 565 14.36 4.95 -9.02
CA ALA A 565 13.01 4.37 -8.95
C ALA A 565 12.49 3.83 -10.29
N ALA A 566 12.77 4.50 -11.41
CA ALA A 566 12.35 4.04 -12.73
C ALA A 566 12.95 2.67 -13.08
N ALA A 567 14.24 2.46 -12.80
CA ALA A 567 14.92 1.18 -13.01
C ALA A 567 14.37 0.09 -12.07
N LEU A 568 14.16 0.42 -10.80
CA LEU A 568 13.58 -0.51 -9.81
C LEU A 568 12.18 -0.97 -10.21
N ILE A 569 11.32 -0.03 -10.66
CA ILE A 569 9.97 -0.34 -11.13
C ILE A 569 10.03 -1.16 -12.43
N GLY A 570 10.94 -0.83 -13.35
CA GLY A 570 11.19 -1.61 -14.58
C GLY A 570 11.55 -3.06 -14.26
N THR A 571 12.49 -3.28 -13.34
CA THR A 571 12.90 -4.61 -12.87
C THR A 571 11.74 -5.35 -12.19
N ALA A 572 10.94 -4.67 -11.36
CA ALA A 572 9.76 -5.27 -10.73
C ALA A 572 8.75 -5.76 -11.77
N GLN A 573 8.51 -4.96 -12.83
CA GLN A 573 7.63 -5.33 -13.93
C GLN A 573 8.18 -6.49 -14.76
N ALA A 574 9.50 -6.55 -14.99
CA ALA A 574 10.16 -7.67 -15.66
C ALA A 574 10.02 -8.97 -14.84
N LEU A 575 10.31 -8.92 -13.54
CA LEU A 575 10.12 -10.05 -12.62
C LEU A 575 8.66 -10.54 -12.61
N ALA A 576 7.69 -9.63 -12.63
CA ALA A 576 6.28 -9.99 -12.72
C ALA A 576 5.92 -10.66 -14.05
N ARG A 577 6.52 -10.24 -15.20
CA ARG A 577 6.33 -10.91 -16.49
C ARG A 577 6.88 -12.33 -16.47
N ILE A 578 8.08 -12.50 -15.96
CA ILE A 578 8.74 -13.81 -15.82
C ILE A 578 7.88 -14.75 -14.96
N ASP A 579 7.41 -14.28 -13.80
CA ASP A 579 6.59 -15.07 -12.88
C ASP A 579 5.26 -15.51 -13.55
N VAL A 580 4.57 -14.62 -14.25
CA VAL A 580 3.33 -14.97 -14.96
C VAL A 580 3.58 -15.99 -16.05
N SER A 581 4.64 -15.83 -16.86
CA SER A 581 4.96 -16.75 -17.95
C SER A 581 5.34 -18.14 -17.42
N ALA A 582 6.13 -18.21 -16.35
CA ALA A 582 6.48 -19.45 -15.66
C ALA A 582 5.26 -20.11 -14.98
N ALA A 583 4.36 -19.31 -14.39
CA ALA A 583 3.14 -19.79 -13.75
C ALA A 583 2.16 -20.39 -14.77
N LEU A 584 1.93 -19.73 -15.90
CA LEU A 584 1.06 -20.23 -16.96
C LEU A 584 1.63 -21.50 -17.61
N ALA A 585 2.95 -21.58 -17.80
CA ALA A 585 3.60 -22.81 -18.25
C ALA A 585 3.43 -23.97 -17.26
N GLU A 586 3.55 -23.70 -15.96
CA GLU A 586 3.32 -24.69 -14.90
C GLU A 586 1.88 -25.22 -14.92
N VAL A 587 0.91 -24.33 -15.08
CA VAL A 587 -0.51 -24.70 -15.20
C VAL A 587 -0.76 -25.50 -16.48
N ALA A 588 -0.15 -25.10 -17.61
CA ALA A 588 -0.29 -25.77 -18.88
C ALA A 588 0.26 -27.22 -18.83
N VAL A 589 1.43 -27.42 -18.22
CA VAL A 589 2.00 -28.77 -18.06
C VAL A 589 1.14 -29.61 -17.14
N ARG A 590 0.70 -29.07 -16.00
CA ARG A 590 -0.11 -29.80 -15.01
C ARG A 590 -1.45 -30.27 -15.55
N ASN A 591 -2.10 -29.42 -16.36
CA ASN A 591 -3.44 -29.66 -16.87
C ASN A 591 -3.46 -30.13 -18.33
N HIS A 592 -2.30 -30.37 -18.95
CA HIS A 592 -2.16 -30.76 -20.34
C HIS A 592 -2.84 -29.77 -21.31
N TYR A 593 -2.66 -28.46 -21.08
CA TYR A 593 -3.13 -27.42 -21.98
C TYR A 593 -2.19 -27.29 -23.17
N VAL A 594 -2.76 -26.91 -24.31
CA VAL A 594 -2.03 -26.74 -25.57
C VAL A 594 -1.96 -25.27 -25.96
N ARG A 595 -0.93 -24.91 -26.73
CA ARG A 595 -0.79 -23.56 -27.30
C ARG A 595 -1.88 -23.35 -28.34
N PRO A 596 -2.73 -22.29 -28.25
CA PRO A 596 -3.66 -21.92 -29.31
C PRO A 596 -2.93 -21.29 -30.48
N THR A 597 -3.54 -21.33 -31.66
CA THR A 597 -3.15 -20.56 -32.86
C THR A 597 -4.14 -19.46 -33.12
N PHE A 598 -3.70 -18.27 -33.51
CA PHE A 598 -4.57 -17.15 -33.85
C PHE A 598 -4.62 -16.93 -35.34
N GLU A 599 -5.81 -16.62 -35.87
CA GLU A 599 -6.07 -16.33 -37.27
C GLU A 599 -6.85 -15.00 -37.37
N GLU A 600 -6.62 -14.23 -38.46
CA GLU A 600 -7.40 -13.01 -38.72
C GLU A 600 -8.85 -13.33 -39.16
N ALA A 601 -9.06 -14.55 -39.63
CA ALA A 601 -10.37 -15.01 -40.06
C ALA A 601 -11.33 -15.23 -38.90
N SER A 602 -12.62 -14.94 -39.08
CA SER A 602 -13.67 -15.20 -38.10
C SER A 602 -13.98 -16.69 -37.98
N VAL A 603 -13.05 -17.47 -37.47
CA VAL A 603 -13.16 -18.90 -37.24
C VAL A 603 -12.82 -19.27 -35.81
N MET A 604 -13.51 -20.31 -35.30
CA MET A 604 -13.19 -20.91 -34.01
C MET A 604 -13.19 -22.43 -34.18
N ARG A 605 -12.06 -23.06 -33.89
CA ARG A 605 -11.91 -24.51 -33.96
C ARG A 605 -11.36 -25.04 -32.65
N ILE A 606 -12.17 -25.71 -31.90
CA ILE A 606 -11.78 -26.36 -30.65
C ILE A 606 -11.96 -27.86 -30.85
N ARG A 607 -10.87 -28.63 -30.62
CA ARG A 607 -10.90 -30.08 -30.61
C ARG A 607 -10.67 -30.59 -29.21
N ASN A 608 -11.49 -31.55 -28.78
CA ASN A 608 -11.45 -32.10 -27.43
C ASN A 608 -11.45 -30.98 -26.36
N GLY A 609 -12.34 -29.98 -26.51
CA GLY A 609 -12.48 -28.87 -25.60
C GLY A 609 -12.84 -29.31 -24.19
N ARG A 610 -12.12 -28.81 -23.18
CA ARG A 610 -12.33 -29.11 -21.79
C ARG A 610 -12.54 -27.81 -20.99
N HIS A 611 -13.36 -27.86 -19.96
CA HIS A 611 -13.63 -26.68 -19.17
C HIS A 611 -12.58 -26.53 -18.04
N PRO A 612 -11.76 -25.48 -18.01
CA PRO A 612 -10.60 -25.35 -17.13
C PRO A 612 -10.95 -25.32 -15.64
N VAL A 613 -12.17 -24.92 -15.28
CA VAL A 613 -12.62 -24.83 -13.88
C VAL A 613 -13.43 -26.08 -13.48
N VAL A 614 -14.28 -26.58 -14.35
CA VAL A 614 -15.16 -27.72 -14.04
C VAL A 614 -14.38 -29.02 -14.00
N GLU A 615 -13.48 -29.25 -14.95
CA GLU A 615 -12.67 -30.46 -15.01
C GLU A 615 -11.92 -30.79 -13.71
N PRO A 616 -11.15 -29.86 -13.10
CA PRO A 616 -10.47 -30.15 -11.83
C PRO A 616 -11.40 -30.33 -10.62
N ALA A 617 -12.64 -29.86 -10.73
CA ALA A 617 -13.64 -29.94 -9.65
C ALA A 617 -14.42 -31.27 -9.66
N GLN A 618 -14.38 -32.01 -10.76
CA GLN A 618 -15.10 -33.29 -10.93
C GLN A 618 -14.25 -34.46 -10.41
N ARG A 619 -14.95 -35.51 -9.95
CA ARG A 619 -14.33 -36.81 -9.59
C ARG A 619 -14.25 -37.76 -10.76
N GLU A 620 -15.17 -37.62 -11.69
CA GLU A 620 -15.25 -38.42 -12.90
C GLU A 620 -14.50 -37.77 -14.06
N PRO A 621 -13.98 -38.53 -15.04
CA PRO A 621 -13.31 -37.97 -16.20
C PRO A 621 -14.20 -36.98 -16.94
N PHE A 622 -13.67 -35.80 -17.27
CA PHE A 622 -14.40 -34.82 -18.08
C PHE A 622 -14.57 -35.33 -19.51
N THR A 623 -15.78 -35.26 -20.04
CA THR A 623 -16.04 -35.62 -21.45
C THR A 623 -15.75 -34.42 -22.34
N PRO A 624 -14.70 -34.46 -23.17
CA PRO A 624 -14.34 -33.34 -24.04
C PRO A 624 -15.31 -33.22 -25.21
N ASN A 625 -15.47 -32.01 -25.74
CA ASN A 625 -16.35 -31.71 -26.87
C ASN A 625 -15.65 -30.90 -27.95
N ASP A 626 -16.03 -31.08 -29.20
CA ASP A 626 -15.53 -30.28 -30.31
C ASP A 626 -16.47 -29.12 -30.62
N LEU A 627 -15.90 -27.97 -31.05
CA LEU A 627 -16.62 -26.81 -31.55
C LEU A 627 -15.94 -26.31 -32.82
N ILE A 628 -16.71 -26.20 -33.91
CA ILE A 628 -16.22 -25.62 -35.16
C ILE A 628 -17.24 -24.56 -35.61
N MET A 629 -16.82 -23.31 -35.60
CA MET A 629 -17.59 -22.17 -36.09
C MET A 629 -16.77 -21.41 -37.13
N GLY A 630 -17.47 -20.90 -38.15
CA GLY A 630 -16.85 -20.15 -39.24
C GLY A 630 -17.89 -19.54 -40.17
N PRO A 631 -17.47 -18.99 -41.33
CA PRO A 631 -18.40 -18.32 -42.26
C PRO A 631 -19.58 -19.16 -42.73
N GLU A 632 -19.38 -20.47 -42.83
CA GLU A 632 -20.44 -21.42 -43.30
C GLU A 632 -21.31 -21.93 -42.14
N SER A 633 -20.85 -21.82 -40.87
CA SER A 633 -21.56 -22.30 -39.69
C SER A 633 -21.43 -21.32 -38.55
N ARG A 634 -22.21 -20.24 -38.60
CA ARG A 634 -22.16 -19.11 -37.64
C ARG A 634 -23.10 -19.29 -36.45
N ILE A 635 -24.12 -20.14 -36.60
CA ILE A 635 -25.16 -20.35 -35.60
C ILE A 635 -25.27 -21.83 -35.29
N HIS A 636 -25.04 -22.18 -34.02
CA HIS A 636 -25.25 -23.54 -33.53
C HIS A 636 -26.44 -23.56 -32.56
N ILE A 637 -27.40 -24.47 -32.82
CA ILE A 637 -28.51 -24.70 -31.91
C ILE A 637 -28.22 -25.96 -31.10
N VAL A 638 -27.90 -25.76 -29.82
CA VAL A 638 -27.57 -26.85 -28.90
C VAL A 638 -28.83 -27.26 -28.13
N THR A 639 -29.27 -28.51 -28.37
CA THR A 639 -30.45 -29.09 -27.70
C THR A 639 -30.03 -30.29 -26.83
N GLY A 640 -30.87 -30.66 -25.90
CA GLY A 640 -30.68 -31.83 -25.05
C GLY A 640 -31.43 -31.71 -23.73
N PRO A 641 -31.58 -32.80 -22.97
CA PRO A 641 -32.27 -32.77 -21.69
C PRO A 641 -31.54 -31.88 -20.65
N ASN A 642 -32.26 -31.46 -19.62
CA ASN A 642 -31.66 -30.78 -18.49
C ASN A 642 -30.63 -31.71 -17.82
N MET A 643 -29.54 -31.17 -17.34
CA MET A 643 -28.36 -31.88 -16.75
C MET A 643 -27.49 -32.65 -17.77
N ALA A 644 -27.70 -32.48 -19.09
CA ALA A 644 -26.83 -33.08 -20.11
C ALA A 644 -25.57 -32.30 -20.44
N GLY A 645 -25.15 -31.34 -19.60
CA GLY A 645 -23.90 -30.57 -19.76
C GLY A 645 -23.97 -29.39 -20.72
N LYS A 646 -25.16 -28.97 -21.22
CA LYS A 646 -25.31 -27.85 -22.17
C LYS A 646 -24.64 -26.55 -21.65
N SER A 647 -24.89 -26.18 -20.39
CA SER A 647 -24.35 -24.96 -19.80
C SER A 647 -22.83 -25.02 -19.56
N VAL A 648 -22.25 -26.21 -19.49
CA VAL A 648 -20.79 -26.41 -19.38
C VAL A 648 -20.15 -26.34 -20.77
N PHE A 649 -20.88 -26.78 -21.81
CA PHE A 649 -20.42 -26.69 -23.20
C PHE A 649 -20.39 -25.24 -23.70
N LEU A 650 -21.45 -24.45 -23.38
CA LEU A 650 -21.58 -23.04 -23.75
C LEU A 650 -20.66 -22.15 -22.93
#